data_5a4d2c02a5bf5016eea06c64b677b778
#
_entry.id   5a4d2c02a5bf5016eea06c64b677b778
#
_cell.length_a   1.000
_cell.length_b   1.000
_cell.length_c   1.000
_cell.angle_alpha   90.00
_cell.angle_beta   90.00
_cell.angle_gamma   90.00
#
_symmetry.space_group_name_H-M   'P 1'
#
loop_
_entity.id
_entity.type
_entity.pdbx_description
1 polymer ?
#
loop_
_entity_poly.entity_id
_entity_poly.type
_entity_poly.pdbx_seq_one_letter_code
_entity_poly.pdbx_strand_id
1 'polypeptide(L)'
;MNKQHLFILLTFTVMIVGLLFTQPNRSTIPYYKNLDSSVQYVGDEECAACHADIYNSFIRTGMGRSFYPAGNAEAIEDFKNNAPIYDANNNFYYKTSLQEGNIVQTEYRINAAGEKIHELNRRADYVMGSGNHNRTYVTVQNGFVKELPLTWYVDKKKWDLSPGYHTTNMRFFRPIVEECMHCHNSFTDFEPNSQNKYNTPLPHGIGCERCHGPGRLHVQSRIDNKNELKGNIDYTIVNPKHLPFQEQLDVCQQCHLQGEISVFQPDKRSTDFRPGIQLRSVKSIFMEKNQKPNEFRIASHAERLAKSMCFQGSSSLTCITCHNPHVPVQEHSRRSFNDNCLACHDPKTLIVEDIENHKKDSDCVKCHMTQGGTADIPHVNFTDHKIQIPKIIQKTAVSISGRIYNAPIELVNFFTKEKSPNAIQTGIAYVRYFESRHQHKDYLIKAIAMLKESLQKNDHQIAGWYHLGRAYQLTGDLKNAESAYYQTIAQDPNHTLAFAQLGVLALADERLRQAPSSFRRSINNYPYNPVVWNNYGHALLFSDSTNAALAAYTMAISLDPDYANAFNNRGELLLYKQSEVSKGKNDFLSCLALDPDHIFALHNMSNIALLEEDLENAERFALQALTINSDFVPAYGTLATVFQRQGRLDEAKRVLSRIIKLDKNNADARKILDSLRD
;
A
#
# COMPACT_ATOMS: atom_id res chain seq x y z
N MET A 1 68.22 -11.11 26.96
CA MET A 1 66.97 -10.36 26.73
C MET A 1 67.14 -8.97 27.33
N ASN A 2 67.07 -7.93 26.52
CA ASN A 2 67.39 -6.58 26.92
C ASN A 2 66.21 -6.00 27.77
N LYS A 3 66.52 -5.31 28.88
CA LYS A 3 65.51 -4.74 29.80
C LYS A 3 64.41 -3.91 29.07
N GLN A 4 64.69 -3.41 27.89
CA GLN A 4 63.70 -2.69 27.07
C GLN A 4 62.61 -3.61 26.46
N HIS A 5 62.98 -4.85 26.08
CA HIS A 5 61.99 -5.80 25.56
C HIS A 5 61.06 -6.38 26.64
N LEU A 6 61.53 -6.43 27.86
CA LEU A 6 60.70 -6.86 29.02
C LEU A 6 59.67 -5.78 29.39
N PHE A 7 60.04 -4.51 29.27
CA PHE A 7 59.12 -3.37 29.56
C PHE A 7 58.03 -3.23 28.49
N ILE A 8 58.35 -3.45 27.22
CA ILE A 8 57.37 -3.43 26.13
C ILE A 8 56.42 -4.63 26.24
N LEU A 9 56.87 -5.82 26.60
CA LEU A 9 56.00 -6.99 26.81
C LEU A 9 55.07 -6.79 28.02
N LEU A 10 55.54 -6.21 29.12
CA LEU A 10 54.70 -5.93 30.30
C LEU A 10 53.68 -4.84 30.03
N THR A 11 54.00 -3.77 29.25
CA THR A 11 53.04 -2.74 28.90
C THR A 11 51.99 -3.26 27.91
N PHE A 12 52.34 -4.12 26.96
CA PHE A 12 51.35 -4.76 26.06
C PHE A 12 50.44 -5.73 26.81
N THR A 13 50.95 -6.52 27.77
CA THR A 13 50.16 -7.44 28.58
C THR A 13 49.20 -6.69 29.52
N VAL A 14 49.63 -5.58 30.12
CA VAL A 14 48.76 -4.73 30.97
C VAL A 14 47.70 -4.00 30.11
N MET A 15 48.03 -3.59 28.88
CA MET A 15 47.05 -2.98 27.94
C MET A 15 46.02 -3.99 27.46
N ILE A 16 46.41 -5.24 27.17
CA ILE A 16 45.50 -6.32 26.77
C ILE A 16 44.63 -6.76 27.94
N VAL A 17 45.18 -6.87 29.16
CA VAL A 17 44.39 -7.17 30.36
C VAL A 17 43.50 -6.01 30.74
N GLY A 18 43.92 -4.75 30.57
CA GLY A 18 43.09 -3.55 30.78
C GLY A 18 41.93 -3.45 29.75
N LEU A 19 42.13 -3.84 28.49
CA LEU A 19 41.10 -3.91 27.47
C LEU A 19 40.09 -5.05 27.67
N LEU A 20 40.50 -6.13 28.39
CA LEU A 20 39.59 -7.23 28.75
C LEU A 20 38.71 -6.90 29.98
N PHE A 21 39.08 -5.90 30.79
CA PHE A 21 38.32 -5.51 31.99
C PHE A 21 37.53 -4.20 31.85
N THR A 22 37.62 -3.48 30.68
CA THR A 22 36.85 -2.28 30.43
C THR A 22 35.75 -2.49 29.37
N GLN A 23 35.20 -3.70 29.27
CA GLN A 23 33.87 -3.81 28.70
C GLN A 23 32.91 -3.16 29.70
N PRO A 24 32.18 -2.07 29.31
CA PRO A 24 31.13 -1.59 30.19
C PRO A 24 30.21 -2.75 30.44
N ASN A 25 29.85 -2.99 31.71
CA ASN A 25 28.79 -3.90 32.08
C ASN A 25 27.62 -3.66 31.14
N ARG A 26 27.54 -4.43 30.08
CA ARG A 26 26.26 -4.63 29.40
C ARG A 26 25.44 -5.26 30.51
N SER A 27 24.57 -4.46 31.11
CA SER A 27 23.42 -4.99 31.83
C SER A 27 22.89 -6.09 30.93
N THR A 28 23.07 -7.34 31.32
CA THR A 28 22.54 -8.48 30.57
C THR A 28 21.05 -8.42 30.73
N ILE A 29 20.41 -7.57 29.87
CA ILE A 29 18.97 -7.70 29.65
C ILE A 29 18.81 -9.13 29.18
N PRO A 30 18.05 -9.94 29.92
CA PRO A 30 17.90 -11.34 29.58
C PRO A 30 17.35 -11.43 28.16
N TYR A 31 18.08 -12.08 27.27
CA TYR A 31 17.72 -12.23 25.89
C TYR A 31 16.63 -13.31 25.79
N TYR A 32 15.49 -12.94 25.21
CA TYR A 32 14.42 -13.90 24.91
C TYR A 32 14.90 -14.85 23.80
N LYS A 33 14.85 -16.15 24.07
CA LYS A 33 15.36 -17.20 23.17
C LYS A 33 14.60 -17.26 21.85
N ASN A 34 13.31 -16.90 21.86
CA ASN A 34 12.48 -16.88 20.66
C ASN A 34 12.77 -15.70 19.70
N LEU A 35 13.71 -14.82 20.04
CA LEU A 35 14.22 -13.80 19.12
C LEU A 35 15.22 -14.36 18.11
N ASP A 36 15.76 -15.55 18.35
CA ASP A 36 16.62 -16.23 17.39
C ASP A 36 15.86 -16.50 16.09
N SER A 37 16.48 -16.18 14.95
CA SER A 37 15.86 -16.26 13.62
C SER A 37 15.44 -17.68 13.22
N SER A 38 16.06 -18.71 13.82
CA SER A 38 15.72 -20.12 13.58
C SER A 38 14.43 -20.57 14.25
N VAL A 39 13.95 -19.82 15.25
CA VAL A 39 12.71 -20.17 15.96
C VAL A 39 11.50 -19.87 15.10
N GLN A 40 10.65 -20.87 14.91
CA GLN A 40 9.52 -20.84 14.02
C GLN A 40 8.22 -20.41 14.72
N TYR A 41 7.33 -19.82 13.97
CA TYR A 41 5.94 -19.55 14.33
C TYR A 41 5.14 -20.86 14.35
N VAL A 42 4.13 -20.95 15.21
CA VAL A 42 3.29 -22.15 15.38
C VAL A 42 1.83 -21.93 15.01
N GLY A 43 1.37 -20.66 14.98
CA GLY A 43 -0.01 -20.30 14.74
C GLY A 43 -0.88 -20.27 16.01
N ASP A 44 -2.03 -19.62 15.88
CA ASP A 44 -2.89 -19.30 17.02
C ASP A 44 -3.59 -20.53 17.60
N GLU A 45 -3.82 -21.57 16.81
CA GLU A 45 -4.47 -22.82 17.25
C GLU A 45 -3.63 -23.56 18.29
N GLU A 46 -2.32 -23.59 18.12
CA GLU A 46 -1.39 -24.14 19.11
C GLU A 46 -1.43 -23.37 20.44
N CYS A 47 -1.59 -22.04 20.35
CA CYS A 47 -1.74 -21.20 21.54
C CYS A 47 -3.09 -21.46 22.23
N ALA A 48 -4.16 -21.59 21.46
CA ALA A 48 -5.52 -21.82 21.95
C ALA A 48 -5.64 -23.14 22.72
N ALA A 49 -4.88 -24.18 22.37
CA ALA A 49 -4.90 -25.47 23.04
C ALA A 49 -4.60 -25.37 24.57
N CYS A 50 -3.78 -24.40 24.99
CA CYS A 50 -3.43 -24.19 26.40
C CYS A 50 -4.02 -22.87 26.97
N HIS A 51 -4.30 -21.88 26.13
CA HIS A 51 -4.75 -20.54 26.51
C HIS A 51 -6.16 -20.21 25.98
N ALA A 52 -7.09 -21.19 26.04
CA ALA A 52 -8.42 -21.11 25.44
C ALA A 52 -9.21 -19.85 25.86
N ASP A 53 -9.21 -19.48 27.14
CA ASP A 53 -9.95 -18.32 27.65
C ASP A 53 -9.42 -17.01 27.05
N ILE A 54 -8.09 -16.88 27.00
CA ILE A 54 -7.43 -15.70 26.42
C ILE A 54 -7.69 -15.65 24.92
N TYR A 55 -7.57 -16.77 24.23
CA TYR A 55 -7.85 -16.88 22.79
C TYR A 55 -9.30 -16.47 22.47
N ASN A 56 -10.28 -17.05 23.17
CA ASN A 56 -11.70 -16.78 22.96
C ASN A 56 -12.08 -15.30 23.24
N SER A 57 -11.38 -14.65 24.15
CA SER A 57 -11.52 -13.22 24.40
C SER A 57 -10.85 -12.40 23.28
N PHE A 58 -9.60 -12.76 22.93
CA PHE A 58 -8.81 -12.01 21.96
C PHE A 58 -9.41 -11.99 20.55
N ILE A 59 -9.92 -13.13 20.06
CA ILE A 59 -10.53 -13.20 18.71
C ILE A 59 -11.76 -12.29 18.57
N ARG A 60 -12.36 -11.80 19.67
CA ARG A 60 -13.46 -10.83 19.69
C ARG A 60 -12.96 -9.38 19.68
N THR A 61 -11.65 -9.13 19.89
CA THR A 61 -11.07 -7.79 19.84
C THR A 61 -11.05 -7.23 18.41
N GLY A 62 -10.86 -5.91 18.30
CA GLY A 62 -10.68 -5.28 16.98
C GLY A 62 -9.46 -5.82 16.21
N MET A 63 -8.41 -6.24 16.91
CA MET A 63 -7.22 -6.86 16.31
C MET A 63 -7.50 -8.28 15.84
N GLY A 64 -8.10 -9.13 16.68
CA GLY A 64 -8.44 -10.52 16.32
C GLY A 64 -9.44 -10.60 15.15
N ARG A 65 -10.31 -9.59 14.98
CA ARG A 65 -11.30 -9.49 13.90
C ARG A 65 -10.89 -8.52 12.79
N SER A 66 -9.62 -8.21 12.65
CA SER A 66 -9.17 -7.21 11.68
C SER A 66 -9.20 -7.70 10.22
N PHE A 67 -9.24 -9.04 10.00
CA PHE A 67 -9.31 -9.67 8.68
C PHE A 67 -9.92 -11.08 8.79
N TYR A 68 -10.92 -11.39 7.96
CA TYR A 68 -11.60 -12.70 7.98
C TYR A 68 -12.38 -12.96 6.68
N PRO A 69 -12.73 -14.24 6.36
CA PRO A 69 -13.53 -14.57 5.19
C PRO A 69 -14.89 -13.88 5.21
N ALA A 70 -15.32 -13.35 4.07
CA ALA A 70 -16.59 -12.60 3.96
C ALA A 70 -17.82 -13.46 4.28
N GLY A 71 -17.79 -14.76 3.96
CA GLY A 71 -18.88 -15.69 4.28
C GLY A 71 -19.09 -15.97 5.78
N ASN A 72 -18.09 -15.65 6.62
CA ASN A 72 -18.17 -15.82 8.08
C ASN A 72 -18.57 -14.49 8.79
N ALA A 73 -18.85 -13.45 8.02
CA ALA A 73 -19.20 -12.15 8.60
C ALA A 73 -20.63 -12.19 9.16
N GLU A 74 -20.79 -11.88 10.44
CA GLU A 74 -22.10 -11.50 10.96
C GLU A 74 -22.55 -10.23 10.25
N ALA A 75 -23.74 -10.26 9.62
CA ALA A 75 -24.23 -9.14 8.83
C ALA A 75 -24.57 -7.95 9.74
N ILE A 76 -23.80 -6.88 9.61
CA ILE A 76 -24.08 -5.57 10.24
C ILE A 76 -24.46 -4.52 9.19
N GLU A 77 -24.34 -4.88 7.93
CA GLU A 77 -24.58 -4.06 6.75
C GLU A 77 -26.06 -4.01 6.38
N ASP A 78 -26.52 -2.85 5.91
CA ASP A 78 -27.84 -2.74 5.28
C ASP A 78 -27.71 -2.92 3.76
N PHE A 79 -28.12 -4.08 3.27
CA PHE A 79 -28.16 -4.39 1.83
C PHE A 79 -29.50 -4.02 1.18
N LYS A 80 -30.55 -3.71 1.98
CA LYS A 80 -31.90 -3.42 1.45
C LYS A 80 -32.06 -1.94 1.10
N ASN A 81 -31.60 -1.06 2.01
CA ASN A 81 -31.68 0.40 1.82
C ASN A 81 -30.36 0.96 1.29
N ASN A 82 -29.81 0.29 0.28
CA ASN A 82 -28.52 0.60 -0.29
C ASN A 82 -28.68 1.32 -1.63
N ALA A 83 -28.68 2.65 -1.61
CA ALA A 83 -28.68 3.47 -2.83
C ALA A 83 -27.31 3.35 -3.52
N PRO A 84 -27.29 3.36 -4.86
CA PRO A 84 -26.03 3.41 -5.62
C PRO A 84 -25.22 4.67 -5.27
N ILE A 85 -23.92 4.51 -5.19
CA ILE A 85 -22.97 5.59 -4.93
C ILE A 85 -22.33 6.00 -6.25
N TYR A 86 -22.44 7.28 -6.57
CA TYR A 86 -21.90 7.84 -7.81
C TYR A 86 -20.52 8.45 -7.57
N ASP A 87 -19.52 7.96 -8.30
CA ASP A 87 -18.20 8.58 -8.43
C ASP A 87 -18.15 9.48 -9.65
N ALA A 88 -18.20 10.79 -9.40
CA ALA A 88 -18.20 11.79 -10.46
C ALA A 88 -16.84 11.88 -11.20
N ASN A 89 -15.73 11.48 -10.57
CA ASN A 89 -14.41 11.55 -11.18
C ASN A 89 -14.24 10.56 -12.33
N ASN A 90 -14.81 9.35 -12.17
CA ASN A 90 -14.69 8.28 -13.15
C ASN A 90 -16.01 7.96 -13.86
N ASN A 91 -17.10 8.69 -13.53
CA ASN A 91 -18.44 8.46 -14.08
C ASN A 91 -18.91 7.02 -13.91
N PHE A 92 -18.77 6.47 -12.68
CA PHE A 92 -19.27 5.15 -12.33
C PHE A 92 -20.25 5.20 -11.17
N TYR A 93 -21.20 4.29 -11.20
CA TYR A 93 -22.07 3.96 -10.08
C TYR A 93 -21.59 2.66 -9.43
N TYR A 94 -21.58 2.63 -8.12
CA TYR A 94 -21.24 1.45 -7.33
C TYR A 94 -22.40 1.04 -6.44
N LYS A 95 -22.66 -0.26 -6.33
CA LYS A 95 -23.69 -0.81 -5.46
C LYS A 95 -23.21 -2.12 -4.84
N THR A 96 -23.46 -2.33 -3.55
CA THR A 96 -23.24 -3.61 -2.89
C THR A 96 -24.56 -4.38 -2.79
N SER A 97 -24.55 -5.67 -3.02
CA SER A 97 -25.71 -6.56 -2.90
C SER A 97 -25.31 -7.89 -2.27
N LEU A 98 -26.29 -8.59 -1.71
CA LEU A 98 -26.14 -9.96 -1.27
C LEU A 98 -26.70 -10.87 -2.37
N GLN A 99 -25.85 -11.70 -2.98
CA GLN A 99 -26.23 -12.63 -4.05
C GLN A 99 -25.85 -14.04 -3.62
N GLU A 100 -26.84 -14.93 -3.47
CA GLU A 100 -26.64 -16.31 -3.03
C GLU A 100 -25.78 -16.43 -1.76
N GLY A 101 -25.98 -15.50 -0.80
CA GLY A 101 -25.21 -15.43 0.44
C GLY A 101 -23.82 -14.76 0.32
N ASN A 102 -23.39 -14.39 -0.87
CA ASN A 102 -22.11 -13.70 -1.10
C ASN A 102 -22.31 -12.20 -1.20
N ILE A 103 -21.38 -11.45 -0.64
CA ILE A 103 -21.32 -9.99 -0.81
C ILE A 103 -20.71 -9.72 -2.19
N VAL A 104 -21.46 -9.04 -3.05
CA VAL A 104 -21.05 -8.65 -4.40
C VAL A 104 -21.11 -7.14 -4.54
N GLN A 105 -20.02 -6.56 -5.04
CA GLN A 105 -20.00 -5.15 -5.44
C GLN A 105 -20.08 -5.06 -6.97
N THR A 106 -21.02 -4.24 -7.43
CA THR A 106 -21.30 -3.98 -8.85
C THR A 106 -20.88 -2.56 -9.17
N GLU A 107 -20.07 -2.42 -10.21
CA GLU A 107 -19.76 -1.16 -10.90
C GLU A 107 -20.58 -1.10 -12.18
N TYR A 108 -21.16 0.06 -12.50
CA TYR A 108 -21.88 0.24 -13.75
C TYR A 108 -21.91 1.70 -14.20
N ARG A 109 -22.19 1.90 -15.49
CA ARG A 109 -22.47 3.20 -16.09
C ARG A 109 -23.87 3.26 -16.65
N ILE A 110 -24.41 4.48 -16.71
CA ILE A 110 -25.72 4.79 -17.30
C ILE A 110 -25.50 5.81 -18.42
N ASN A 111 -26.09 5.55 -19.59
CA ASN A 111 -26.09 6.50 -20.69
C ASN A 111 -27.16 7.61 -20.52
N ALA A 112 -27.23 8.55 -21.45
CA ALA A 112 -28.21 9.64 -21.45
C ALA A 112 -29.68 9.16 -21.55
N ALA A 113 -29.93 7.94 -22.04
CA ALA A 113 -31.24 7.30 -22.10
C ALA A 113 -31.62 6.57 -20.80
N GLY A 114 -30.75 6.54 -19.81
CA GLY A 114 -30.97 5.82 -18.54
C GLY A 114 -30.65 4.32 -18.60
N GLU A 115 -30.00 3.84 -19.65
CA GLU A 115 -29.66 2.44 -19.84
C GLU A 115 -28.25 2.14 -19.27
N LYS A 116 -28.10 0.94 -18.68
CA LYS A 116 -26.78 0.46 -18.26
C LYS A 116 -25.96 0.08 -19.49
N ILE A 117 -24.82 0.74 -19.66
CA ILE A 117 -23.89 0.53 -20.79
C ILE A 117 -22.60 -0.18 -20.41
N HIS A 118 -22.36 -0.39 -19.13
CA HIS A 118 -21.26 -1.16 -18.57
C HIS A 118 -21.71 -1.76 -17.26
N GLU A 119 -21.30 -2.98 -16.98
CA GLU A 119 -21.50 -3.61 -15.68
C GLU A 119 -20.36 -4.58 -15.38
N LEU A 120 -19.72 -4.40 -14.21
CA LEU A 120 -18.66 -5.28 -13.71
C LEU A 120 -18.98 -5.68 -12.27
N ASN A 121 -19.02 -6.97 -12.00
CA ASN A 121 -19.32 -7.54 -10.70
C ASN A 121 -18.08 -8.17 -10.09
N ARG A 122 -17.87 -7.97 -8.78
CA ARG A 122 -16.80 -8.62 -8.00
C ARG A 122 -17.35 -9.12 -6.67
N ARG A 123 -17.06 -10.37 -6.36
CA ARG A 123 -17.38 -10.98 -5.08
C ARG A 123 -16.33 -10.55 -4.05
N ALA A 124 -16.77 -10.29 -2.84
CA ALA A 124 -15.90 -10.15 -1.69
C ALA A 124 -15.52 -11.55 -1.18
N ASP A 125 -14.22 -11.82 -1.10
CA ASP A 125 -13.70 -13.06 -0.52
C ASP A 125 -13.36 -12.89 0.96
N TYR A 126 -12.88 -11.68 1.35
CA TYR A 126 -12.54 -11.32 2.73
C TYR A 126 -13.08 -9.95 3.11
N VAL A 127 -13.22 -9.75 4.42
CA VAL A 127 -13.49 -8.46 5.06
C VAL A 127 -12.21 -8.00 5.74
N MET A 128 -11.82 -6.75 5.52
CA MET A 128 -10.74 -6.06 6.21
C MET A 128 -11.33 -4.97 7.12
N GLY A 129 -11.05 -5.07 8.41
CA GLY A 129 -11.64 -4.21 9.43
C GLY A 129 -12.62 -4.97 10.35
N SER A 130 -12.52 -4.67 11.64
CA SER A 130 -13.25 -5.40 12.70
C SER A 130 -14.77 -5.19 12.72
N GLY A 131 -15.26 -4.16 12.01
CA GLY A 131 -16.65 -3.71 12.12
C GLY A 131 -16.93 -2.82 13.33
N ASN A 132 -15.90 -2.37 14.05
CA ASN A 132 -16.10 -1.37 15.10
C ASN A 132 -16.36 0.03 14.52
N HIS A 133 -15.72 0.37 13.40
CA HIS A 133 -15.84 1.66 12.71
C HIS A 133 -16.20 1.50 11.23
N ASN A 134 -15.55 0.57 10.56
CA ASN A 134 -15.79 0.29 9.15
C ASN A 134 -15.45 -1.16 8.79
N ARG A 135 -15.97 -1.60 7.64
CA ARG A 135 -15.61 -2.83 6.94
C ARG A 135 -15.30 -2.53 5.49
N THR A 136 -14.08 -2.77 5.08
CA THR A 136 -13.64 -2.74 3.70
C THR A 136 -13.63 -4.17 3.16
N TYR A 137 -13.87 -4.35 1.87
CA TYR A 137 -14.00 -5.66 1.25
C TYR A 137 -12.85 -5.92 0.31
N VAL A 138 -12.46 -7.18 0.21
CA VAL A 138 -11.28 -7.62 -0.53
C VAL A 138 -11.66 -8.81 -1.41
N THR A 139 -11.19 -8.80 -2.65
CA THR A 139 -11.29 -9.94 -3.58
C THR A 139 -9.91 -10.56 -3.81
N VAL A 140 -9.88 -11.86 -4.07
CA VAL A 140 -8.64 -12.61 -4.34
C VAL A 140 -8.78 -13.35 -5.66
N GLN A 141 -7.85 -13.13 -6.57
CA GLN A 141 -7.83 -13.76 -7.87
C GLN A 141 -6.42 -14.24 -8.20
N ASN A 142 -6.23 -15.56 -8.36
CA ASN A 142 -4.92 -16.18 -8.56
C ASN A 142 -3.86 -15.79 -7.50
N GLY A 143 -4.30 -15.53 -6.26
CA GLY A 143 -3.44 -15.05 -5.18
C GLY A 143 -3.20 -13.53 -5.19
N PHE A 144 -3.63 -12.80 -6.23
CA PHE A 144 -3.60 -11.33 -6.22
C PHE A 144 -4.76 -10.79 -5.39
N VAL A 145 -4.43 -9.98 -4.39
CA VAL A 145 -5.38 -9.44 -3.41
C VAL A 145 -5.67 -7.99 -3.76
N LYS A 146 -6.95 -7.65 -3.96
CA LYS A 146 -7.40 -6.32 -4.38
C LYS A 146 -8.53 -5.81 -3.49
N GLU A 147 -8.51 -4.50 -3.20
CA GLU A 147 -9.56 -3.81 -2.45
C GLU A 147 -10.75 -3.51 -3.36
N LEU A 148 -11.97 -3.68 -2.81
CA LEU A 148 -13.20 -3.32 -3.49
C LEU A 148 -13.60 -1.85 -3.20
N PRO A 149 -14.32 -1.20 -4.15
CA PRO A 149 -14.58 0.25 -4.12
C PRO A 149 -15.42 0.74 -2.94
N LEU A 150 -16.29 -0.10 -2.37
CA LEU A 150 -17.23 0.31 -1.33
C LEU A 150 -16.86 -0.27 0.04
N THR A 151 -16.96 0.59 1.05
CA THR A 151 -16.79 0.30 2.48
C THR A 151 -18.10 0.56 3.21
N TRP A 152 -18.43 -0.30 4.17
CA TRP A 152 -19.49 -0.07 5.14
C TRP A 152 -18.97 0.74 6.32
N TYR A 153 -19.55 1.93 6.56
CA TYR A 153 -19.20 2.82 7.67
C TYR A 153 -20.22 2.67 8.79
N VAL A 154 -19.78 2.03 9.88
CA VAL A 154 -20.66 1.59 10.98
C VAL A 154 -21.28 2.77 11.73
N ASP A 155 -20.47 3.81 12.06
CA ASP A 155 -20.94 4.99 12.79
C ASP A 155 -22.05 5.74 12.06
N LYS A 156 -22.07 5.68 10.73
CA LYS A 156 -23.05 6.34 9.87
C LYS A 156 -24.10 5.38 9.32
N LYS A 157 -23.94 4.08 9.53
CA LYS A 157 -24.80 3.02 8.99
C LYS A 157 -25.04 3.19 7.49
N LYS A 158 -23.97 3.42 6.73
CA LYS A 158 -24.04 3.64 5.28
C LYS A 158 -22.89 3.02 4.52
N TRP A 159 -23.15 2.69 3.28
CA TRP A 159 -22.12 2.44 2.27
C TRP A 159 -21.57 3.77 1.75
N ASP A 160 -20.27 3.81 1.49
CA ASP A 160 -19.62 4.89 0.76
C ASP A 160 -18.31 4.39 0.13
N LEU A 161 -17.66 5.22 -0.68
CA LEU A 161 -16.38 4.88 -1.28
C LEU A 161 -15.35 4.52 -0.21
N SER A 162 -14.53 3.51 -0.51
CA SER A 162 -13.45 3.05 0.35
C SER A 162 -12.44 4.18 0.64
N PRO A 163 -11.72 4.15 1.78
CA PRO A 163 -10.76 5.18 2.14
C PRO A 163 -9.78 5.50 1.01
N GLY A 164 -9.67 6.79 0.65
CA GLY A 164 -8.82 7.26 -0.46
C GLY A 164 -9.45 7.21 -1.84
N TYR A 165 -10.55 6.50 -2.06
CA TYR A 165 -11.22 6.42 -3.36
C TYR A 165 -11.91 7.73 -3.77
N HIS A 166 -12.26 8.62 -2.85
CA HIS A 166 -12.78 9.95 -3.18
C HIS A 166 -11.78 10.84 -3.95
N THR A 167 -10.49 10.55 -3.84
CA THR A 167 -9.43 11.30 -4.53
C THR A 167 -8.84 10.53 -5.70
N THR A 168 -8.66 9.21 -5.54
CA THR A 168 -8.08 8.33 -6.55
C THR A 168 -8.80 6.99 -6.49
N ASN A 169 -9.88 6.89 -7.25
CA ASN A 169 -10.63 5.65 -7.36
C ASN A 169 -9.95 4.72 -8.37
N MET A 170 -9.37 3.65 -7.86
CA MET A 170 -8.73 2.60 -8.67
C MET A 170 -9.71 1.48 -9.04
N ARG A 171 -11.02 1.71 -8.89
CA ARG A 171 -12.07 0.74 -9.19
C ARG A 171 -11.83 -0.58 -8.44
N PHE A 172 -11.86 -1.73 -9.10
CA PHE A 172 -11.56 -3.04 -8.51
C PHE A 172 -10.07 -3.43 -8.54
N PHE A 173 -9.17 -2.48 -8.85
CA PHE A 173 -7.77 -2.79 -9.17
C PHE A 173 -6.76 -2.30 -8.12
N ARG A 174 -7.23 -1.75 -6.97
CA ARG A 174 -6.34 -1.30 -5.91
C ARG A 174 -5.66 -2.47 -5.22
N PRO A 175 -4.33 -2.59 -5.31
CA PRO A 175 -3.63 -3.71 -4.70
C PRO A 175 -3.59 -3.58 -3.17
N ILE A 176 -3.79 -4.71 -2.47
CA ILE A 176 -3.51 -4.83 -1.04
C ILE A 176 -2.06 -5.28 -0.88
N VAL A 177 -1.20 -4.33 -0.56
CA VAL A 177 0.24 -4.56 -0.41
C VAL A 177 0.61 -5.18 0.94
N GLU A 178 1.85 -5.67 1.08
CA GLU A 178 2.34 -6.31 2.30
C GLU A 178 2.16 -5.42 3.55
N GLU A 179 2.35 -4.10 3.42
CA GLU A 179 2.18 -3.15 4.53
C GLU A 179 0.74 -3.10 5.05
N CYS A 180 -0.28 -3.26 4.18
CA CYS A 180 -1.68 -3.33 4.60
C CYS A 180 -1.93 -4.61 5.41
N MET A 181 -1.47 -5.75 4.89
CA MET A 181 -1.65 -7.05 5.55
C MET A 181 -0.88 -7.12 6.87
N HIS A 182 0.27 -6.45 6.97
CA HIS A 182 1.04 -6.38 8.22
C HIS A 182 0.23 -5.85 9.41
N CYS A 183 -0.65 -4.87 9.17
CA CYS A 183 -1.47 -4.27 10.22
C CYS A 183 -2.84 -4.93 10.40
N HIS A 184 -3.31 -5.70 9.41
CA HIS A 184 -4.65 -6.28 9.41
C HIS A 184 -4.67 -7.80 9.54
N ASN A 185 -3.53 -8.46 9.37
CA ASN A 185 -3.45 -9.91 9.34
C ASN A 185 -2.28 -10.43 10.20
N SER A 186 -2.29 -11.72 10.46
CA SER A 186 -1.19 -12.45 11.07
C SER A 186 0.01 -12.53 10.10
N PHE A 187 0.78 -13.61 10.10
CA PHE A 187 1.85 -13.79 9.12
C PHE A 187 1.31 -14.37 7.84
N THR A 188 1.18 -13.51 6.81
CA THR A 188 0.79 -13.94 5.46
C THR A 188 1.98 -14.50 4.72
N ASP A 189 1.74 -15.55 3.93
CA ASP A 189 2.73 -16.06 3.00
C ASP A 189 2.69 -15.20 1.72
N PHE A 190 3.46 -14.11 1.78
CA PHE A 190 3.56 -13.11 0.73
C PHE A 190 4.61 -13.53 -0.29
N GLU A 191 4.26 -13.51 -1.57
CA GLU A 191 5.18 -13.81 -2.66
C GLU A 191 6.24 -12.70 -2.79
N PRO A 192 7.54 -12.97 -2.51
CA PRO A 192 8.59 -11.96 -2.56
C PRO A 192 8.66 -11.28 -3.93
N ASN A 193 8.95 -9.98 -3.95
CA ASN A 193 9.00 -9.14 -5.16
C ASN A 193 7.67 -8.94 -5.89
N SER A 194 6.54 -9.48 -5.39
CA SER A 194 5.22 -9.11 -5.88
C SER A 194 4.76 -7.78 -5.31
N GLN A 195 3.72 -7.21 -5.90
CA GLN A 195 3.03 -6.06 -5.33
C GLN A 195 1.96 -6.49 -4.31
N ASN A 196 1.21 -7.55 -4.63
CA ASN A 196 0.03 -7.97 -3.87
C ASN A 196 -0.34 -9.44 -4.09
N LYS A 197 0.65 -10.31 -4.34
CA LYS A 197 0.43 -11.75 -4.50
C LYS A 197 0.72 -12.46 -3.19
N TYR A 198 -0.22 -13.29 -2.76
CA TYR A 198 -0.16 -14.08 -1.53
C TYR A 198 -0.54 -15.53 -1.81
N ASN A 199 0.04 -16.46 -1.05
CA ASN A 199 -0.47 -17.81 -0.99
C ASN A 199 -1.76 -17.84 -0.16
N THR A 200 -2.73 -18.62 -0.61
CA THR A 200 -4.05 -18.74 0.01
C THR A 200 -4.26 -20.13 0.61
N PRO A 201 -5.11 -20.26 1.64
CA PRO A 201 -5.96 -19.25 2.27
C PRO A 201 -5.19 -18.24 3.09
N LEU A 202 -5.71 -16.99 3.17
CA LEU A 202 -5.14 -15.95 4.01
C LEU A 202 -5.48 -16.19 5.49
N PRO A 203 -4.54 -15.98 6.43
CA PRO A 203 -4.81 -16.10 7.86
C PRO A 203 -5.90 -15.11 8.34
N HIS A 204 -6.47 -15.35 9.49
CA HIS A 204 -7.48 -14.49 10.11
C HIS A 204 -6.81 -13.47 11.04
N GLY A 205 -7.18 -12.21 10.97
CA GLY A 205 -6.84 -11.15 11.90
C GLY A 205 -5.37 -11.09 12.37
N ILE A 206 -5.14 -10.32 13.39
CA ILE A 206 -3.85 -10.31 14.08
C ILE A 206 -3.79 -11.50 15.03
N GLY A 207 -2.68 -12.28 14.96
CA GLY A 207 -2.47 -13.45 15.79
C GLY A 207 -1.64 -13.18 17.04
N CYS A 208 -1.61 -14.16 17.95
CA CYS A 208 -0.89 -14.12 19.24
C CYS A 208 0.59 -13.78 19.06
N GLU A 209 1.22 -14.40 18.08
CA GLU A 209 2.66 -14.31 17.83
C GLU A 209 3.09 -12.94 17.26
N ARG A 210 2.13 -12.09 16.82
CA ARG A 210 2.43 -10.70 16.45
C ARG A 210 2.88 -9.86 17.64
N CYS A 211 2.47 -10.25 18.87
CA CYS A 211 2.81 -9.56 20.10
C CYS A 211 3.77 -10.37 20.98
N HIS A 212 3.78 -11.70 20.83
CA HIS A 212 4.57 -12.60 21.69
C HIS A 212 5.80 -13.18 20.98
N GLY A 213 5.92 -13.01 19.65
CA GLY A 213 6.96 -13.63 18.84
C GLY A 213 6.77 -15.13 18.66
N PRO A 214 7.70 -15.81 17.95
CA PRO A 214 7.58 -17.23 17.60
C PRO A 214 7.41 -18.14 18.82
N GLY A 215 6.37 -18.98 18.78
CA GLY A 215 5.94 -19.81 19.91
C GLY A 215 6.61 -21.19 20.03
N ARG A 216 7.35 -21.66 19.00
CA ARG A 216 7.85 -23.05 18.94
C ARG A 216 8.63 -23.47 20.19
N LEU A 217 9.54 -22.64 20.70
CA LEU A 217 10.32 -22.97 21.89
C LEU A 217 9.46 -23.05 23.15
N HIS A 218 8.45 -22.17 23.27
CA HIS A 218 7.54 -22.16 24.40
C HIS A 218 6.71 -23.45 24.42
N VAL A 219 6.05 -23.77 23.32
CA VAL A 219 5.23 -24.99 23.17
C VAL A 219 6.07 -26.23 23.50
N GLN A 220 7.25 -26.36 22.89
CA GLN A 220 8.12 -27.50 23.12
C GLN A 220 8.57 -27.61 24.60
N SER A 221 8.91 -26.48 25.22
CA SER A 221 9.31 -26.49 26.64
C SER A 221 8.18 -26.94 27.57
N ARG A 222 6.92 -26.66 27.23
CA ARG A 222 5.75 -27.11 28.01
C ARG A 222 5.45 -28.59 27.79
N ILE A 223 5.55 -29.08 26.55
CA ILE A 223 5.39 -30.51 26.25
C ILE A 223 6.46 -31.35 26.95
N ASP A 224 7.70 -30.89 26.92
CA ASP A 224 8.84 -31.57 27.55
C ASP A 224 8.87 -31.43 29.08
N ASN A 225 7.93 -30.75 29.71
CA ASN A 225 7.88 -30.40 31.12
C ASN A 225 9.17 -29.70 31.62
N LYS A 226 9.89 -29.00 30.72
CA LYS A 226 11.07 -28.22 31.08
C LYS A 226 10.64 -26.88 31.66
N ASN A 227 10.88 -26.68 32.95
CA ASN A 227 10.64 -25.38 33.58
C ASN A 227 11.79 -24.43 33.26
N GLU A 228 11.67 -23.61 32.21
CA GLU A 228 12.67 -22.62 31.80
C GLU A 228 12.43 -21.23 32.45
N LEU A 229 11.65 -21.17 33.52
CA LEU A 229 11.42 -19.92 34.25
C LEU A 229 12.71 -19.50 35.00
N LYS A 230 13.10 -18.23 34.78
CA LYS A 230 14.07 -17.56 35.65
C LYS A 230 13.32 -16.50 36.47
N GLY A 231 13.10 -16.81 37.73
CA GLY A 231 12.13 -16.09 38.54
C GLY A 231 10.72 -16.35 38.01
N ASN A 232 9.96 -15.28 37.70
CA ASN A 232 8.61 -15.37 37.15
C ASN A 232 8.55 -15.10 35.64
N ILE A 233 9.71 -15.09 34.95
CA ILE A 233 9.77 -14.74 33.52
C ILE A 233 10.14 -15.98 32.70
N ASP A 234 9.33 -16.25 31.69
CA ASP A 234 9.59 -17.26 30.67
C ASP A 234 10.34 -16.62 29.48
N TYR A 235 11.61 -17.03 29.31
CA TYR A 235 12.45 -16.54 28.22
C TYR A 235 12.31 -17.35 26.92
N THR A 236 11.44 -18.35 26.89
CA THR A 236 11.13 -19.10 25.65
C THR A 236 10.12 -18.38 24.76
N ILE A 237 9.40 -17.37 25.30
CA ILE A 237 8.44 -16.53 24.59
C ILE A 237 8.43 -15.12 25.20
N VAL A 238 8.24 -14.10 24.34
CA VAL A 238 8.14 -12.72 24.82
C VAL A 238 6.79 -12.50 25.52
N ASN A 239 6.84 -11.92 26.73
CA ASN A 239 5.69 -11.25 27.31
C ASN A 239 5.96 -9.73 27.26
N PRO A 240 5.19 -8.94 26.48
CA PRO A 240 5.42 -7.50 26.32
C PRO A 240 5.52 -6.75 27.65
N LYS A 241 4.81 -7.18 28.69
CA LYS A 241 4.85 -6.57 30.03
C LYS A 241 6.26 -6.57 30.66
N HIS A 242 7.11 -7.53 30.29
CA HIS A 242 8.46 -7.68 30.82
C HIS A 242 9.55 -7.10 29.92
N LEU A 243 9.17 -6.49 28.79
CA LEU A 243 10.11 -5.80 27.90
C LEU A 243 10.51 -4.44 28.50
N PRO A 244 11.70 -3.92 28.14
CA PRO A 244 12.05 -2.52 28.39
C PRO A 244 11.01 -1.56 27.80
N PHE A 245 10.95 -0.34 28.31
CA PHE A 245 9.92 0.66 27.97
C PHE A 245 9.75 0.87 26.46
N GLN A 246 10.84 1.06 25.71
CA GLN A 246 10.74 1.33 24.27
C GLN A 246 10.26 0.09 23.51
N GLU A 247 10.75 -1.09 23.85
CA GLU A 247 10.36 -2.33 23.19
C GLU A 247 8.90 -2.70 23.49
N GLN A 248 8.35 -2.31 24.67
CA GLN A 248 6.91 -2.42 24.94
C GLN A 248 6.09 -1.55 23.97
N LEU A 249 6.54 -0.31 23.73
CA LEU A 249 5.90 0.59 22.77
C LEU A 249 6.02 0.06 21.33
N ASP A 250 7.18 -0.48 20.97
CA ASP A 250 7.47 -0.97 19.63
C ASP A 250 6.55 -2.11 19.20
N VAL A 251 6.09 -2.96 20.14
CA VAL A 251 5.10 -3.99 19.90
C VAL A 251 3.79 -3.38 19.36
N CYS A 252 3.36 -2.25 19.89
CA CYS A 252 2.14 -1.57 19.42
C CYS A 252 2.43 -0.69 18.20
N GLN A 253 3.59 -0.04 18.18
CA GLN A 253 4.01 0.89 17.14
C GLN A 253 4.22 0.21 15.79
N GLN A 254 4.44 -1.09 15.73
CA GLN A 254 4.54 -1.80 14.45
C GLN A 254 3.32 -1.57 13.55
N CYS A 255 2.12 -1.35 14.15
CA CYS A 255 0.85 -1.11 13.48
C CYS A 255 0.22 0.25 13.84
N HIS A 256 0.34 0.72 15.09
CA HIS A 256 -0.30 1.93 15.59
C HIS A 256 0.59 3.20 15.55
N LEU A 257 1.65 3.17 14.75
CA LEU A 257 2.48 4.31 14.35
C LEU A 257 2.48 4.41 12.83
N GLN A 258 1.54 5.18 12.28
CA GLN A 258 1.28 5.18 10.83
C GLN A 258 2.30 6.01 10.04
N GLY A 259 2.56 7.25 10.48
CA GLY A 259 3.40 8.19 9.74
C GLY A 259 2.86 8.55 8.35
N GLU A 260 3.70 9.18 7.54
CA GLU A 260 3.44 9.45 6.14
C GLU A 260 3.97 8.32 5.25
N ILE A 261 5.21 7.91 5.49
CA ILE A 261 5.93 6.86 4.75
C ILE A 261 6.77 6.03 5.71
N SER A 262 6.79 4.73 5.50
CA SER A 262 7.74 3.80 6.12
C SER A 262 8.82 3.42 5.11
N VAL A 263 10.07 3.32 5.57
CA VAL A 263 11.20 2.83 4.78
C VAL A 263 11.88 1.73 5.60
N PHE A 264 11.98 0.53 5.04
CA PHE A 264 12.66 -0.57 5.72
C PHE A 264 14.18 -0.35 5.75
N GLN A 265 14.82 -0.88 6.79
CA GLN A 265 16.27 -0.97 6.84
C GLN A 265 16.77 -1.89 5.71
N PRO A 266 18.02 -1.76 5.26
CA PRO A 266 18.59 -2.68 4.27
C PRO A 266 18.32 -4.14 4.65
N ASP A 267 17.89 -4.93 3.67
CA ASP A 267 17.59 -6.36 3.79
C ASP A 267 16.53 -6.72 4.86
N LYS A 268 15.68 -5.74 5.23
CA LYS A 268 14.57 -5.94 6.17
C LYS A 268 13.21 -5.85 5.48
N ARG A 269 12.27 -6.62 6.03
CA ARG A 269 10.86 -6.66 5.62
C ARG A 269 9.96 -6.46 6.84
N SER A 270 8.67 -6.30 6.61
CA SER A 270 7.67 -6.14 7.67
C SER A 270 7.66 -7.32 8.66
N THR A 271 7.91 -8.53 8.17
CA THR A 271 7.94 -9.78 8.93
C THR A 271 9.21 -9.97 9.77
N ASP A 272 10.25 -9.15 9.59
CA ASP A 272 11.49 -9.23 10.38
C ASP A 272 11.35 -8.60 11.78
N PHE A 273 10.28 -7.84 12.01
CA PHE A 273 10.02 -7.35 13.35
C PHE A 273 9.54 -8.50 14.24
N ARG A 274 10.28 -8.75 15.32
CA ARG A 274 9.91 -9.66 16.40
C ARG A 274 9.72 -8.86 17.69
N PRO A 275 8.65 -9.05 18.45
CA PRO A 275 8.50 -8.42 19.77
C PRO A 275 9.73 -8.64 20.63
N GLY A 276 10.30 -7.56 21.18
CA GLY A 276 11.55 -7.60 21.94
C GLY A 276 12.78 -7.09 21.19
N ILE A 277 12.67 -6.80 19.87
CA ILE A 277 13.66 -5.98 19.16
C ILE A 277 13.12 -4.57 18.94
N GLN A 278 14.01 -3.62 18.70
CA GLN A 278 13.60 -2.24 18.45
C GLN A 278 13.06 -2.08 17.03
N LEU A 279 11.86 -1.51 16.88
CA LEU A 279 11.19 -1.32 15.58
C LEU A 279 12.06 -0.50 14.61
N ARG A 280 12.82 0.48 15.12
CA ARG A 280 13.75 1.28 14.32
C ARG A 280 14.90 0.48 13.68
N SER A 281 15.20 -0.72 14.19
CA SER A 281 16.16 -1.62 13.56
C SER A 281 15.60 -2.35 12.34
N VAL A 282 14.28 -2.29 12.12
CA VAL A 282 13.58 -2.92 11.00
C VAL A 282 13.10 -1.87 10.00
N LYS A 283 12.50 -0.76 10.47
CA LYS A 283 11.98 0.30 9.62
C LYS A 283 12.13 1.69 10.23
N SER A 284 12.30 2.69 9.39
CA SER A 284 12.15 4.11 9.70
C SER A 284 10.76 4.57 9.33
N ILE A 285 10.16 5.42 10.18
CA ILE A 285 8.83 5.98 9.94
C ILE A 285 8.96 7.49 9.84
N PHE A 286 8.54 8.03 8.71
CA PHE A 286 8.65 9.44 8.40
C PHE A 286 7.32 10.16 8.61
N MET A 287 7.39 11.32 9.25
CA MET A 287 6.28 12.20 9.60
C MET A 287 6.42 13.52 8.86
N GLU A 288 5.32 14.22 8.65
CA GLU A 288 5.35 15.65 8.32
C GLU A 288 5.90 16.45 9.52
N LYS A 289 6.93 17.27 9.30
CA LYS A 289 7.58 18.08 10.35
C LYS A 289 6.61 19.03 11.05
N ASN A 290 5.74 19.67 10.28
CA ASN A 290 4.78 20.66 10.74
C ASN A 290 3.33 20.15 10.67
N GLN A 291 3.10 18.92 11.12
CA GLN A 291 1.76 18.33 11.14
C GLN A 291 0.77 19.23 11.90
N LYS A 292 -0.41 19.47 11.33
CA LYS A 292 -1.46 20.27 11.99
C LYS A 292 -1.81 19.68 13.37
N PRO A 293 -1.94 20.52 14.42
CA PRO A 293 -2.10 20.02 15.80
C PRO A 293 -3.29 19.09 16.03
N ASN A 294 -4.39 19.30 15.31
CA ASN A 294 -5.65 18.56 15.47
C ASN A 294 -5.89 17.51 14.37
N GLU A 295 -4.90 17.27 13.52
CA GLU A 295 -5.01 16.28 12.48
C GLU A 295 -4.43 14.96 12.95
N PHE A 296 -5.25 13.93 12.97
CA PHE A 296 -4.82 12.57 13.25
C PHE A 296 -5.45 11.58 12.28
N ARG A 297 -4.85 10.39 12.19
CA ARG A 297 -5.24 9.30 11.30
C ARG A 297 -5.67 8.11 12.12
N ILE A 298 -6.34 7.16 11.47
CA ILE A 298 -6.92 5.98 12.12
C ILE A 298 -5.89 5.16 12.93
N ALA A 299 -4.65 5.05 12.46
CA ALA A 299 -3.60 4.28 13.13
C ALA A 299 -2.51 5.16 13.77
N SER A 300 -2.77 6.45 14.03
CA SER A 300 -1.79 7.41 14.58
C SER A 300 -1.75 7.48 16.11
N HIS A 301 -2.15 6.43 16.81
CA HIS A 301 -2.26 6.42 18.28
C HIS A 301 -0.93 6.74 18.97
N ALA A 302 0.17 6.11 18.54
CA ALA A 302 1.48 6.26 19.17
C ALA A 302 2.07 7.66 18.95
N GLU A 303 1.95 8.20 17.75
CA GLU A 303 2.41 9.57 17.45
C GLU A 303 1.59 10.64 18.16
N ARG A 304 0.30 10.37 18.39
CA ARG A 304 -0.58 11.26 19.17
C ARG A 304 -0.25 11.18 20.66
N LEU A 305 -0.07 9.97 21.21
CA LEU A 305 0.32 9.78 22.60
C LEU A 305 1.68 10.44 22.89
N ALA A 306 2.64 10.36 21.97
CA ALA A 306 3.96 10.98 22.10
C ALA A 306 3.89 12.53 22.23
N LYS A 307 2.76 13.17 21.83
CA LYS A 307 2.51 14.61 22.01
C LYS A 307 1.86 14.94 23.35
N SER A 308 1.53 13.96 24.18
CA SER A 308 0.91 14.18 25.50
C SER A 308 1.95 14.52 26.55
N MET A 309 1.69 15.55 27.35
CA MET A 309 2.62 15.97 28.41
C MET A 309 2.79 14.87 29.47
N CYS A 310 1.73 14.14 29.82
CA CYS A 310 1.82 13.02 30.76
C CYS A 310 2.73 11.89 30.23
N PHE A 311 2.69 11.58 28.92
CA PHE A 311 3.60 10.64 28.30
C PHE A 311 5.05 11.12 28.32
N GLN A 312 5.27 12.39 27.98
CA GLN A 312 6.61 13.01 27.95
C GLN A 312 7.25 13.09 29.36
N GLY A 313 6.42 13.26 30.38
CA GLY A 313 6.84 13.31 31.79
C GLY A 313 6.94 11.93 32.48
N SER A 314 6.60 10.84 31.79
CA SER A 314 6.59 9.49 32.36
C SER A 314 7.63 8.59 31.67
N SER A 315 8.33 7.79 32.46
CA SER A 315 9.23 6.73 31.98
C SER A 315 8.57 5.33 31.97
N SER A 316 7.29 5.23 32.36
CA SER A 316 6.57 3.96 32.54
C SER A 316 5.20 3.89 31.85
N LEU A 317 4.69 5.01 31.31
CA LEU A 317 3.40 5.04 30.64
C LEU A 317 3.50 4.39 29.25
N THR A 318 3.00 3.17 29.11
CA THR A 318 2.94 2.44 27.84
C THR A 318 1.48 2.16 27.45
N CYS A 319 1.25 1.58 26.28
CA CYS A 319 -0.10 1.24 25.82
C CYS A 319 -0.81 0.27 26.76
N ILE A 320 -0.08 -0.70 27.32
CA ILE A 320 -0.63 -1.70 28.25
C ILE A 320 -0.88 -1.15 29.66
N THR A 321 -0.50 0.09 29.96
CA THR A 321 -0.91 0.79 31.18
C THR A 321 -2.43 1.01 31.19
N CYS A 322 -3.03 1.33 30.02
CA CYS A 322 -4.44 1.62 29.88
C CYS A 322 -5.24 0.52 29.20
N HIS A 323 -4.60 -0.31 28.38
CA HIS A 323 -5.27 -1.32 27.57
C HIS A 323 -4.84 -2.74 27.96
N ASN A 324 -5.83 -3.64 28.12
CA ASN A 324 -5.60 -5.08 28.05
C ASN A 324 -5.83 -5.52 26.59
N PRO A 325 -4.78 -5.89 25.82
CA PRO A 325 -4.92 -6.22 24.41
C PRO A 325 -5.70 -7.52 24.16
N HIS A 326 -5.95 -8.33 25.19
CA HIS A 326 -6.69 -9.58 25.06
C HIS A 326 -8.20 -9.44 25.24
N VAL A 327 -8.69 -8.23 25.57
CA VAL A 327 -10.10 -7.98 25.86
C VAL A 327 -10.61 -6.89 24.92
N PRO A 328 -11.83 -7.02 24.34
CA PRO A 328 -12.43 -5.96 23.56
C PRO A 328 -12.52 -4.64 24.34
N VAL A 329 -12.16 -3.52 23.69
CA VAL A 329 -12.16 -2.20 24.34
C VAL A 329 -13.55 -1.84 24.89
N GLN A 330 -14.62 -2.29 24.24
CA GLN A 330 -16.00 -2.06 24.65
C GLN A 330 -16.38 -2.79 25.95
N GLU A 331 -15.65 -3.84 26.32
CA GLU A 331 -15.85 -4.62 27.55
C GLU A 331 -15.09 -4.01 28.74
N HIS A 332 -14.20 -3.04 28.50
CA HIS A 332 -13.55 -2.28 29.58
C HIS A 332 -14.54 -1.29 30.20
N SER A 333 -14.63 -1.28 31.53
CA SER A 333 -15.45 -0.30 32.24
C SER A 333 -14.82 1.09 32.13
N ARG A 334 -15.64 2.14 32.03
CA ARG A 334 -15.15 3.53 32.13
C ARG A 334 -14.34 3.78 33.40
N ARG A 335 -14.73 3.14 34.50
CA ARG A 335 -14.03 3.23 35.77
C ARG A 335 -12.60 2.73 35.66
N SER A 336 -12.33 1.65 34.93
CA SER A 336 -10.96 1.12 34.77
C SER A 336 -10.04 2.08 34.06
N PHE A 337 -10.51 2.85 33.09
CA PHE A 337 -9.68 3.89 32.45
C PHE A 337 -9.43 5.07 33.39
N ASN A 338 -10.43 5.52 34.15
CA ASN A 338 -10.25 6.57 35.14
C ASN A 338 -9.25 6.17 36.25
N ASP A 339 -9.31 4.92 36.72
CA ASP A 339 -8.41 4.39 37.76
C ASP A 339 -6.94 4.46 37.28
N ASN A 340 -6.68 4.24 36.00
CA ASN A 340 -5.34 4.41 35.41
C ASN A 340 -4.87 5.88 35.45
N CYS A 341 -5.75 6.83 35.23
CA CYS A 341 -5.43 8.26 35.37
C CYS A 341 -5.15 8.62 36.84
N LEU A 342 -6.01 8.13 37.74
CA LEU A 342 -5.95 8.41 39.17
C LEU A 342 -4.74 7.74 39.85
N ALA A 343 -4.11 6.76 39.24
CA ALA A 343 -2.87 6.17 39.73
C ALA A 343 -1.69 7.20 39.75
N CYS A 344 -1.76 8.22 38.91
CA CYS A 344 -0.76 9.30 38.84
C CYS A 344 -1.32 10.66 39.25
N HIS A 345 -2.64 10.90 39.09
CA HIS A 345 -3.32 12.16 39.37
C HIS A 345 -4.20 12.03 40.61
N ASP A 346 -3.72 12.58 41.75
CA ASP A 346 -4.55 12.64 42.96
C ASP A 346 -5.64 13.70 42.78
N PRO A 347 -6.94 13.34 42.89
CA PRO A 347 -8.06 14.27 42.76
C PRO A 347 -7.97 15.45 43.73
N LYS A 348 -7.30 15.28 44.87
CA LYS A 348 -7.15 16.33 45.89
C LYS A 348 -6.09 17.39 45.53
N THR A 349 -5.17 17.06 44.63
CA THR A 349 -4.07 17.95 44.22
C THR A 349 -4.32 18.57 42.84
N LEU A 350 -5.36 18.15 42.14
CA LEU A 350 -5.78 18.78 40.90
C LEU A 350 -6.25 20.20 41.22
N ILE A 351 -5.36 21.17 40.98
CA ILE A 351 -5.70 22.62 41.08
C ILE A 351 -6.67 22.93 39.96
N VAL A 352 -7.94 23.08 40.30
CA VAL A 352 -9.00 23.26 39.32
C VAL A 352 -9.73 24.52 39.62
N GLU A 353 -9.70 25.46 38.68
CA GLU A 353 -10.58 26.63 38.67
C GLU A 353 -12.06 26.22 38.51
N ASP A 354 -12.32 24.98 38.02
CA ASP A 354 -13.65 24.41 37.75
C ASP A 354 -13.84 23.08 38.48
N ILE A 355 -14.09 23.19 39.82
CA ILE A 355 -14.31 22.05 40.72
C ILE A 355 -15.57 21.24 40.35
N GLU A 356 -16.56 21.84 39.67
CA GLU A 356 -17.81 21.14 39.31
C GLU A 356 -17.59 20.04 38.27
N ASN A 357 -16.61 20.18 37.39
CA ASN A 357 -16.31 19.20 36.34
C ASN A 357 -15.39 18.05 36.78
N HIS A 358 -14.74 18.14 37.94
CA HIS A 358 -13.83 17.11 38.47
C HIS A 358 -14.41 16.36 39.66
N LYS A 359 -15.67 15.97 39.57
CA LYS A 359 -16.33 15.08 40.56
C LYS A 359 -15.72 13.67 40.47
N LYS A 360 -15.80 12.92 41.60
CA LYS A 360 -15.24 11.58 41.77
C LYS A 360 -15.61 10.58 40.66
N ASP A 361 -16.75 10.78 40.00
CA ASP A 361 -17.28 9.92 38.94
C ASP A 361 -17.17 10.56 37.53
N SER A 362 -16.40 11.63 37.38
CA SER A 362 -16.18 12.27 36.08
C SER A 362 -15.43 11.37 35.13
N ASP A 363 -15.79 11.37 33.85
CA ASP A 363 -15.13 10.60 32.80
C ASP A 363 -13.91 11.37 32.27
N CYS A 364 -12.71 11.02 32.76
CA CYS A 364 -11.44 11.64 32.40
C CYS A 364 -11.17 11.56 30.89
N VAL A 365 -11.43 10.40 30.30
CA VAL A 365 -11.20 10.14 28.87
C VAL A 365 -12.06 11.04 28.00
N LYS A 366 -13.34 11.20 28.33
CA LYS A 366 -14.29 12.02 27.55
C LYS A 366 -13.86 13.47 27.41
N CYS A 367 -13.20 14.01 28.44
CA CYS A 367 -12.75 15.41 28.47
C CYS A 367 -11.31 15.57 27.97
N HIS A 368 -10.40 14.71 28.39
CA HIS A 368 -8.96 14.84 28.13
C HIS A 368 -8.47 14.13 26.85
N MET A 369 -9.30 13.23 26.29
CA MET A 369 -9.05 12.51 25.03
C MET A 369 -10.22 12.75 24.08
N THR A 370 -10.19 13.86 23.38
CA THR A 370 -11.30 14.31 22.52
C THR A 370 -11.56 13.33 21.38
N GLN A 371 -12.84 13.18 21.02
CA GLN A 371 -13.22 12.43 19.82
C GLN A 371 -13.30 13.36 18.61
N GLY A 372 -12.93 12.86 17.44
CA GLY A 372 -12.99 13.59 16.19
C GLY A 372 -12.85 12.70 14.97
N GLY A 373 -13.11 13.27 13.79
CA GLY A 373 -12.92 12.58 12.52
C GLY A 373 -11.44 12.40 12.18
N THR A 374 -11.11 11.36 11.45
CA THR A 374 -9.75 11.12 10.96
C THR A 374 -9.52 11.76 9.59
N ALA A 375 -8.26 12.05 9.26
CA ALA A 375 -7.89 12.71 8.00
C ALA A 375 -7.83 11.73 6.80
N ASP A 376 -7.77 10.42 7.08
CA ASP A 376 -7.54 9.37 6.09
C ASP A 376 -8.76 8.47 5.88
N ILE A 377 -9.65 8.33 6.83
CA ILE A 377 -10.87 7.52 6.71
C ILE A 377 -12.10 8.40 6.91
N PRO A 378 -12.98 8.54 5.90
CA PRO A 378 -14.21 9.30 6.05
C PRO A 378 -15.19 8.63 7.01
N HIS A 379 -16.13 9.42 7.57
CA HIS A 379 -17.26 8.94 8.37
C HIS A 379 -16.93 8.21 9.68
N VAL A 380 -15.66 8.17 10.09
CA VAL A 380 -15.20 7.51 11.31
C VAL A 380 -14.84 8.55 12.36
N ASN A 381 -15.32 8.35 13.59
CA ASN A 381 -14.90 9.12 14.75
C ASN A 381 -13.95 8.27 15.60
N PHE A 382 -12.88 8.90 16.06
CA PHE A 382 -11.83 8.23 16.80
C PHE A 382 -11.46 9.01 18.07
N THR A 383 -11.04 8.30 19.13
CA THR A 383 -10.52 8.94 20.34
C THR A 383 -9.07 9.35 20.14
N ASP A 384 -8.78 10.64 20.23
CA ASP A 384 -7.42 11.16 20.11
C ASP A 384 -6.57 10.79 21.32
N HIS A 385 -5.44 10.09 21.09
CA HIS A 385 -4.52 9.69 22.14
C HIS A 385 -3.59 10.83 22.61
N LYS A 386 -3.74 12.05 22.07
CA LYS A 386 -3.12 13.23 22.64
C LYS A 386 -3.90 13.67 23.88
N ILE A 387 -3.49 13.17 25.04
CA ILE A 387 -4.06 13.56 26.33
C ILE A 387 -3.69 15.01 26.62
N GLN A 388 -4.69 15.87 26.81
CA GLN A 388 -4.48 17.32 26.97
C GLN A 388 -5.59 17.96 27.82
N ILE A 389 -5.30 19.13 28.38
CA ILE A 389 -6.34 19.96 29.01
C ILE A 389 -7.31 20.40 27.91
N PRO A 390 -8.63 20.22 28.09
CA PRO A 390 -9.62 20.62 27.10
C PRO A 390 -9.52 22.11 26.83
N LYS A 391 -9.35 22.49 25.58
CA LYS A 391 -9.56 23.87 25.12
C LYS A 391 -11.02 23.97 24.67
N ILE A 392 -11.66 25.12 24.90
CA ILE A 392 -12.97 25.41 24.29
C ILE A 392 -12.74 25.47 22.77
N ILE A 393 -12.92 24.35 22.12
CA ILE A 393 -12.75 24.25 20.67
C ILE A 393 -14.11 24.58 20.04
N GLN A 394 -14.18 25.72 19.35
CA GLN A 394 -15.23 25.91 18.37
C GLN A 394 -15.17 24.71 17.40
N LYS A 395 -16.29 24.02 17.22
CA LYS A 395 -16.45 22.90 16.29
C LYS A 395 -16.15 23.37 14.86
N THR A 396 -14.91 23.34 14.47
CA THR A 396 -14.54 23.41 13.05
C THR A 396 -14.77 22.00 12.49
N ALA A 397 -15.79 21.88 11.68
CA ALA A 397 -15.97 20.69 10.84
C ALA A 397 -14.68 20.47 10.04
N VAL A 398 -13.98 19.38 10.27
CA VAL A 398 -12.87 18.96 9.42
C VAL A 398 -13.51 18.53 8.11
N SER A 399 -13.49 19.42 7.13
CA SER A 399 -13.87 19.07 5.77
C SER A 399 -12.83 18.08 5.24
N ILE A 400 -13.28 16.93 4.78
CA ILE A 400 -12.49 15.96 4.01
C ILE A 400 -12.34 16.51 2.59
N SER A 401 -11.77 17.70 2.46
CA SER A 401 -11.23 18.15 1.18
C SER A 401 -9.84 17.54 1.08
N GLY A 402 -9.57 16.79 0.02
CA GLY A 402 -8.25 16.28 -0.26
C GLY A 402 -7.22 17.38 0.01
N ARG A 403 -6.17 17.05 0.78
CA ARG A 403 -5.14 18.04 1.13
C ARG A 403 -4.55 18.59 -0.17
N ILE A 404 -4.91 19.82 -0.53
CA ILE A 404 -4.17 20.56 -1.55
C ILE A 404 -2.95 21.13 -0.85
N TYR A 405 -1.80 20.46 -1.00
CA TYR A 405 -0.52 21.00 -0.56
C TYR A 405 -0.04 22.03 -1.59
N ASN A 406 -0.17 23.29 -1.27
CA ASN A 406 0.37 24.38 -2.10
C ASN A 406 1.90 24.49 -2.00
N ALA A 407 2.53 23.78 -1.08
CA ALA A 407 3.98 23.74 -0.88
C ALA A 407 4.42 22.33 -0.45
N PRO A 408 5.64 21.89 -0.83
CA PRO A 408 6.17 20.62 -0.41
C PRO A 408 6.40 20.58 1.10
N ILE A 409 6.01 19.43 1.72
CA ILE A 409 6.26 19.20 3.14
C ILE A 409 7.71 18.76 3.38
N GLU A 410 8.17 18.92 4.63
CA GLU A 410 9.44 18.34 5.09
C GLU A 410 9.16 17.06 5.88
N LEU A 411 9.81 15.96 5.47
CA LEU A 411 9.72 14.66 6.14
C LEU A 411 10.81 14.55 7.21
N VAL A 412 10.40 14.13 8.42
CA VAL A 412 11.30 13.85 9.55
C VAL A 412 11.09 12.46 10.07
N ASN A 413 12.16 11.76 10.47
CA ASN A 413 12.07 10.42 11.05
C ASN A 413 11.54 10.50 12.49
N PHE A 414 10.52 9.71 12.81
CA PHE A 414 9.90 9.68 14.13
C PHE A 414 10.88 9.28 15.25
N PHE A 415 11.76 8.32 14.97
CA PHE A 415 12.68 7.76 15.98
C PHE A 415 13.92 8.62 16.21
N THR A 416 14.26 9.51 15.28
CA THR A 416 15.49 10.32 15.34
C THR A 416 15.15 11.80 15.20
N LYS A 417 14.42 12.36 16.19
CA LYS A 417 13.90 13.73 16.12
C LYS A 417 14.95 14.81 15.88
N GLU A 418 16.25 14.59 16.11
CA GLU A 418 17.20 15.70 16.21
C GLU A 418 18.57 15.54 15.56
N LYS A 419 19.08 14.41 15.15
CA LYS A 419 20.48 14.37 14.67
C LYS A 419 20.68 13.48 13.46
N SER A 420 21.02 14.11 12.34
CA SER A 420 21.43 13.53 11.04
C SER A 420 20.54 12.37 10.62
N PRO A 421 19.42 12.65 9.96
CA PRO A 421 18.61 11.58 9.40
C PRO A 421 19.52 10.74 8.49
N ASN A 422 19.37 9.42 8.50
CA ASN A 422 19.99 8.59 7.48
C ASN A 422 19.52 9.13 6.11
N ALA A 423 20.41 9.84 5.43
CA ALA A 423 20.07 10.63 4.24
C ALA A 423 19.59 9.72 3.10
N ILE A 424 20.06 8.46 3.04
CA ILE A 424 19.57 7.46 2.10
C ILE A 424 18.10 7.14 2.39
N GLN A 425 17.75 6.82 3.62
CA GLN A 425 16.36 6.49 3.96
C GLN A 425 15.43 7.69 3.77
N THR A 426 15.90 8.90 4.07
CA THR A 426 15.12 10.12 3.83
C THR A 426 14.92 10.37 2.33
N GLY A 427 15.96 10.17 1.51
CA GLY A 427 15.86 10.24 0.06
C GLY A 427 14.86 9.23 -0.50
N ILE A 428 14.94 7.96 -0.06
CA ILE A 428 13.98 6.90 -0.41
C ILE A 428 12.55 7.31 0.00
N ALA A 429 12.39 7.86 1.21
CA ALA A 429 11.08 8.30 1.69
C ALA A 429 10.46 9.38 0.79
N TYR A 430 11.24 10.36 0.31
CA TYR A 430 10.75 11.37 -0.62
C TYR A 430 10.34 10.78 -1.98
N VAL A 431 11.08 9.80 -2.53
CA VAL A 431 10.68 9.11 -3.77
C VAL A 431 9.35 8.39 -3.56
N ARG A 432 9.25 7.56 -2.51
CA ARG A 432 8.02 6.82 -2.18
C ARG A 432 6.84 7.74 -1.89
N TYR A 433 7.09 8.87 -1.23
CA TYR A 433 6.05 9.86 -0.94
C TYR A 433 5.50 10.50 -2.22
N PHE A 434 6.39 10.84 -3.17
CA PHE A 434 6.00 11.30 -4.51
C PHE A 434 5.13 10.27 -5.24
N GLU A 435 5.56 9.00 -5.26
CA GLU A 435 4.86 7.93 -5.98
C GLU A 435 3.49 7.59 -5.38
N SER A 436 3.34 7.68 -4.04
CA SER A 436 2.15 7.17 -3.33
C SER A 436 1.18 8.23 -2.82
N ARG A 437 1.60 9.49 -2.73
CA ARG A 437 0.82 10.53 -2.04
C ARG A 437 0.66 11.82 -2.86
N HIS A 438 1.76 12.52 -3.14
CA HIS A 438 1.73 13.86 -3.72
C HIS A 438 2.84 14.05 -4.75
N GLN A 439 2.45 14.23 -6.01
CA GLN A 439 3.37 14.35 -7.15
C GLN A 439 3.97 15.76 -7.30
N HIS A 440 4.57 16.31 -6.22
CA HIS A 440 5.29 17.58 -6.29
C HIS A 440 6.76 17.34 -6.65
N LYS A 441 7.25 17.92 -7.74
CA LYS A 441 8.61 17.68 -8.28
C LYS A 441 9.74 17.95 -7.29
N ASP A 442 9.57 18.89 -6.34
CA ASP A 442 10.58 19.20 -5.35
C ASP A 442 10.95 18.01 -4.46
N TYR A 443 10.05 17.05 -4.27
CA TYR A 443 10.37 15.82 -3.54
C TYR A 443 11.43 15.01 -4.27
N LEU A 444 11.34 14.90 -5.59
CA LEU A 444 12.32 14.19 -6.41
C LEU A 444 13.66 14.94 -6.45
N ILE A 445 13.65 16.26 -6.52
CA ILE A 445 14.86 17.11 -6.48
C ILE A 445 15.59 16.89 -5.14
N LYS A 446 14.86 16.93 -4.02
CA LYS A 446 15.43 16.66 -2.70
C LYS A 446 15.97 15.24 -2.59
N ALA A 447 15.20 14.25 -3.07
CA ALA A 447 15.60 12.85 -3.05
C ALA A 447 16.91 12.63 -3.83
N ILE A 448 17.00 13.15 -5.05
CA ILE A 448 18.20 13.04 -5.90
C ILE A 448 19.43 13.63 -5.18
N ALA A 449 19.31 14.83 -4.62
CA ALA A 449 20.41 15.48 -3.90
C ALA A 449 20.89 14.63 -2.71
N MET A 450 19.98 14.16 -1.86
CA MET A 450 20.29 13.38 -0.67
C MET A 450 20.87 12.00 -1.01
N LEU A 451 20.28 11.31 -1.99
CA LEU A 451 20.75 9.99 -2.43
C LEU A 451 22.13 10.08 -3.06
N LYS A 452 22.37 11.04 -3.97
CA LYS A 452 23.69 11.25 -4.58
C LYS A 452 24.79 11.50 -3.55
N GLU A 453 24.56 12.44 -2.63
CA GLU A 453 25.55 12.77 -1.61
C GLU A 453 25.87 11.56 -0.72
N SER A 454 24.86 10.78 -0.37
CA SER A 454 25.04 9.63 0.51
C SER A 454 25.72 8.47 -0.19
N LEU A 455 25.39 8.20 -1.45
CA LEU A 455 25.97 7.14 -2.26
C LEU A 455 27.44 7.44 -2.65
N GLN A 456 27.83 8.72 -2.71
CA GLN A 456 29.24 9.11 -2.86
C GLN A 456 30.08 8.77 -1.62
N LYS A 457 29.46 8.77 -0.43
CA LYS A 457 30.13 8.44 0.84
C LYS A 457 30.16 6.94 1.12
N ASN A 458 29.12 6.25 0.73
CA ASN A 458 28.95 4.80 0.86
C ASN A 458 28.13 4.29 -0.33
N ASP A 459 28.80 3.72 -1.29
CA ASP A 459 28.21 3.24 -2.54
C ASP A 459 27.51 1.89 -2.42
N HIS A 460 27.83 1.11 -1.37
CA HIS A 460 27.23 -0.21 -1.16
C HIS A 460 25.84 -0.10 -0.52
N GLN A 461 24.85 0.38 -1.31
CA GLN A 461 23.48 0.67 -0.90
C GLN A 461 22.49 0.38 -2.05
N ILE A 462 22.12 -0.88 -2.23
CA ILE A 462 21.26 -1.36 -3.34
C ILE A 462 19.96 -0.55 -3.44
N ALA A 463 19.22 -0.41 -2.34
CA ALA A 463 17.96 0.34 -2.31
C ALA A 463 18.18 1.84 -2.64
N GLY A 464 19.31 2.43 -2.21
CA GLY A 464 19.68 3.81 -2.53
C GLY A 464 19.84 4.03 -4.03
N TRP A 465 20.60 3.16 -4.71
CA TRP A 465 20.78 3.21 -6.15
C TRP A 465 19.49 2.99 -6.91
N TYR A 466 18.68 1.99 -6.52
CA TYR A 466 17.39 1.73 -7.15
C TYR A 466 16.48 2.95 -7.09
N HIS A 467 16.30 3.56 -5.91
CA HIS A 467 15.42 4.72 -5.76
C HIS A 467 16.00 5.99 -6.40
N LEU A 468 17.34 6.13 -6.49
CA LEU A 468 17.95 7.20 -7.26
C LEU A 468 17.61 7.04 -8.75
N GLY A 469 17.68 5.82 -9.28
CA GLY A 469 17.22 5.50 -10.64
C GLY A 469 15.75 5.85 -10.86
N ARG A 470 14.88 5.50 -9.89
CA ARG A 470 13.46 5.87 -9.94
C ARG A 470 13.25 7.39 -9.95
N ALA A 471 13.96 8.12 -9.09
CA ALA A 471 13.85 9.58 -9.05
C ALA A 471 14.27 10.23 -10.37
N TYR A 472 15.38 9.79 -10.96
CA TYR A 472 15.81 10.25 -12.28
C TYR A 472 14.80 9.91 -13.38
N GLN A 473 14.28 8.69 -13.40
CA GLN A 473 13.25 8.27 -14.37
C GLN A 473 11.98 9.13 -14.27
N LEU A 474 11.50 9.40 -13.04
CA LEU A 474 10.32 10.23 -12.79
C LEU A 474 10.54 11.72 -13.14
N THR A 475 11.78 12.19 -13.16
CA THR A 475 12.13 13.54 -13.62
C THR A 475 12.44 13.60 -15.12
N GLY A 476 12.46 12.48 -15.83
CA GLY A 476 12.76 12.38 -17.27
C GLY A 476 14.25 12.29 -17.61
N ASP A 477 15.13 12.19 -16.62
CA ASP A 477 16.58 12.01 -16.82
C ASP A 477 16.90 10.52 -17.03
N LEU A 478 16.54 10.01 -18.22
CA LEU A 478 16.64 8.59 -18.55
C LEU A 478 18.07 8.05 -18.51
N LYS A 479 19.06 8.88 -18.87
CA LYS A 479 20.47 8.49 -18.88
C LYS A 479 21.01 8.22 -17.47
N ASN A 480 20.74 9.13 -16.52
CA ASN A 480 21.16 8.94 -15.14
C ASN A 480 20.34 7.86 -14.44
N ALA A 481 19.05 7.68 -14.82
CA ALA A 481 18.23 6.58 -14.35
C ALA A 481 18.83 5.22 -14.73
N GLU A 482 19.21 5.05 -15.99
CA GLU A 482 19.85 3.84 -16.49
C GLU A 482 21.17 3.53 -15.75
N SER A 483 22.03 4.54 -15.58
CA SER A 483 23.28 4.38 -14.82
C SER A 483 23.05 3.90 -13.39
N ALA A 484 22.06 4.48 -12.69
CA ALA A 484 21.72 4.09 -11.32
C ALA A 484 21.16 2.67 -11.24
N TYR A 485 20.35 2.22 -12.20
CA TYR A 485 19.89 0.83 -12.26
C TYR A 485 21.03 -0.15 -12.56
N TYR A 486 22.02 0.20 -13.39
CA TYR A 486 23.22 -0.63 -13.55
C TYR A 486 24.03 -0.73 -12.25
N GLN A 487 24.14 0.34 -11.45
CA GLN A 487 24.76 0.28 -10.13
C GLN A 487 23.98 -0.65 -9.18
N THR A 488 22.65 -0.63 -9.25
CA THR A 488 21.81 -1.57 -8.50
C THR A 488 22.13 -3.02 -8.87
N ILE A 489 22.19 -3.34 -10.17
CA ILE A 489 22.46 -4.69 -10.68
C ILE A 489 23.90 -5.13 -10.39
N ALA A 490 24.85 -4.20 -10.39
CA ALA A 490 26.24 -4.51 -10.04
C ALA A 490 26.38 -5.01 -8.59
N GLN A 491 25.50 -4.54 -7.69
CA GLN A 491 25.47 -4.95 -6.28
C GLN A 491 24.55 -6.15 -6.04
N ASP A 492 23.41 -6.22 -6.75
CA ASP A 492 22.48 -7.35 -6.72
C ASP A 492 22.17 -7.80 -8.16
N PRO A 493 22.91 -8.80 -8.68
CA PRO A 493 22.72 -9.34 -10.04
C PRO A 493 21.35 -9.96 -10.29
N ASN A 494 20.55 -10.16 -9.26
CA ASN A 494 19.18 -10.72 -9.32
C ASN A 494 18.10 -9.69 -9.06
N HIS A 495 18.42 -8.40 -9.01
CA HIS A 495 17.46 -7.35 -8.67
C HIS A 495 16.38 -7.19 -9.76
N THR A 496 15.28 -7.89 -9.57
CA THR A 496 14.18 -8.02 -10.53
C THR A 496 13.62 -6.68 -11.02
N LEU A 497 13.35 -5.76 -10.09
CA LEU A 497 12.76 -4.47 -10.42
C LEU A 497 13.70 -3.58 -11.23
N ALA A 498 15.03 -3.63 -10.99
CA ALA A 498 15.99 -2.86 -11.77
C ALA A 498 16.03 -3.34 -13.22
N PHE A 499 16.00 -4.67 -13.46
CA PHE A 499 15.89 -5.22 -14.81
C PHE A 499 14.57 -4.83 -15.50
N ALA A 500 13.45 -4.86 -14.79
CA ALA A 500 12.18 -4.41 -15.35
C ALA A 500 12.24 -2.94 -15.78
N GLN A 501 12.82 -2.06 -14.94
CA GLN A 501 12.94 -0.63 -15.25
C GLN A 501 13.91 -0.39 -16.43
N LEU A 502 15.02 -1.12 -16.53
CA LEU A 502 15.91 -1.05 -17.71
C LEU A 502 15.17 -1.44 -18.99
N GLY A 503 14.30 -2.45 -18.93
CA GLY A 503 13.44 -2.81 -20.05
C GLY A 503 12.49 -1.67 -20.44
N VAL A 504 11.87 -1.03 -19.48
CA VAL A 504 10.98 0.13 -19.70
C VAL A 504 11.75 1.31 -20.30
N LEU A 505 12.94 1.62 -19.78
CA LEU A 505 13.79 2.67 -20.34
C LEU A 505 14.20 2.38 -21.79
N ALA A 506 14.53 1.13 -22.11
CA ALA A 506 14.90 0.72 -23.46
C ALA A 506 13.71 0.85 -24.44
N LEU A 507 12.48 0.60 -24.00
CA LEU A 507 11.27 0.87 -24.81
C LEU A 507 11.07 2.36 -25.03
N ALA A 508 11.26 3.18 -24.00
CA ALA A 508 11.05 4.63 -24.07
C ALA A 508 12.12 5.36 -24.94
N ASP A 509 13.34 4.82 -25.00
CA ASP A 509 14.48 5.40 -25.72
C ASP A 509 14.70 4.73 -27.09
N GLU A 510 13.68 4.05 -27.61
CA GLU A 510 13.66 3.35 -28.89
C GLU A 510 14.82 2.33 -29.08
N ARG A 511 15.52 1.94 -28.01
CA ARG A 511 16.53 0.87 -28.00
C ARG A 511 15.88 -0.50 -27.93
N LEU A 512 14.92 -0.73 -28.83
CA LEU A 512 13.96 -1.81 -28.81
C LEU A 512 14.59 -3.22 -28.78
N ARG A 513 15.80 -3.37 -29.35
CA ARG A 513 16.53 -4.66 -29.35
C ARG A 513 17.07 -5.07 -27.98
N GLN A 514 17.23 -4.13 -27.04
CA GLN A 514 17.77 -4.41 -25.70
C GLN A 514 16.65 -4.74 -24.69
N ALA A 515 15.44 -4.21 -24.90
CA ALA A 515 14.32 -4.37 -24.00
C ALA A 515 13.97 -5.85 -23.69
N PRO A 516 13.91 -6.78 -24.68
CA PRO A 516 13.55 -8.17 -24.38
C PRO A 516 14.52 -8.87 -23.43
N SER A 517 15.82 -8.59 -23.53
CA SER A 517 16.83 -9.21 -22.66
C SER A 517 16.65 -8.78 -21.19
N SER A 518 16.39 -7.51 -20.96
CA SER A 518 16.14 -6.96 -19.62
C SER A 518 14.88 -7.54 -18.99
N PHE A 519 13.76 -7.54 -19.71
CA PHE A 519 12.52 -8.15 -19.21
C PHE A 519 12.67 -9.66 -18.97
N ARG A 520 13.36 -10.38 -19.83
CA ARG A 520 13.62 -11.82 -19.63
C ARG A 520 14.38 -12.07 -18.32
N ARG A 521 15.39 -11.26 -18.00
CA ARG A 521 16.13 -11.37 -16.74
C ARG A 521 15.23 -11.09 -15.54
N SER A 522 14.38 -10.06 -15.64
CA SER A 522 13.38 -9.77 -14.61
C SER A 522 12.44 -10.95 -14.38
N ILE A 523 11.90 -11.54 -15.45
CA ILE A 523 10.98 -12.69 -15.41
C ILE A 523 11.65 -13.95 -14.87
N ASN A 524 12.90 -14.22 -15.25
CA ASN A 524 13.65 -15.37 -14.75
C ASN A 524 13.86 -15.32 -13.24
N ASN A 525 14.06 -14.11 -12.69
CA ASN A 525 14.23 -13.90 -11.25
C ASN A 525 12.90 -13.88 -10.51
N TYR A 526 11.82 -13.40 -11.16
CA TYR A 526 10.48 -13.35 -10.60
C TYR A 526 9.41 -13.40 -11.69
N PRO A 527 8.79 -14.59 -11.93
CA PRO A 527 7.88 -14.78 -13.05
C PRO A 527 6.43 -14.32 -12.82
N TYR A 528 6.07 -13.87 -11.62
CA TYR A 528 4.67 -13.62 -11.23
C TYR A 528 4.22 -12.15 -11.39
N ASN A 529 4.90 -11.34 -12.20
CA ASN A 529 4.51 -9.95 -12.45
C ASN A 529 3.82 -9.81 -13.83
N PRO A 530 2.48 -9.64 -13.88
CA PRO A 530 1.75 -9.55 -15.15
C PRO A 530 2.16 -8.35 -16.00
N VAL A 531 2.54 -7.22 -15.37
CA VAL A 531 2.98 -6.02 -16.08
C VAL A 531 4.30 -6.26 -16.81
N VAL A 532 5.23 -6.97 -16.18
CA VAL A 532 6.53 -7.31 -16.80
C VAL A 532 6.33 -8.25 -17.98
N TRP A 533 5.44 -9.25 -17.85
CA TRP A 533 5.10 -10.14 -18.96
C TRP A 533 4.46 -9.39 -20.15
N ASN A 534 3.53 -8.47 -19.87
CA ASN A 534 2.93 -7.64 -20.90
C ASN A 534 3.97 -6.77 -21.62
N ASN A 535 4.86 -6.11 -20.89
CA ASN A 535 5.90 -5.27 -21.47
C ASN A 535 6.95 -6.11 -22.22
N TYR A 536 7.22 -7.33 -21.75
CA TYR A 536 8.06 -8.28 -22.48
C TYR A 536 7.42 -8.68 -23.81
N GLY A 537 6.12 -8.97 -23.82
CA GLY A 537 5.36 -9.22 -25.03
C GLY A 537 5.47 -8.05 -26.05
N HIS A 538 5.29 -6.83 -25.55
CA HIS A 538 5.46 -5.63 -26.37
C HIS A 538 6.88 -5.50 -26.94
N ALA A 539 7.91 -5.72 -26.12
CA ALA A 539 9.31 -5.69 -26.56
C ALA A 539 9.63 -6.76 -27.61
N LEU A 540 9.03 -7.95 -27.49
CA LEU A 540 9.21 -9.06 -28.44
C LEU A 540 8.62 -8.75 -29.83
N LEU A 541 7.56 -7.96 -29.93
CA LEU A 541 7.00 -7.54 -31.21
C LEU A 541 8.00 -6.71 -32.03
N PHE A 542 8.80 -5.86 -31.39
CA PHE A 542 9.86 -5.11 -32.08
C PHE A 542 11.04 -5.97 -32.53
N SER A 543 11.09 -7.22 -32.09
CA SER A 543 12.10 -8.21 -32.48
C SER A 543 11.52 -9.30 -33.40
N ASP A 544 10.39 -9.02 -34.06
CA ASP A 544 9.62 -9.93 -34.94
C ASP A 544 9.32 -11.31 -34.33
N SER A 545 9.29 -11.40 -33.00
CA SER A 545 9.09 -12.64 -32.26
C SER A 545 7.60 -12.81 -31.88
N THR A 546 6.71 -12.81 -32.90
CA THR A 546 5.24 -12.77 -32.74
C THR A 546 4.69 -13.89 -31.84
N ASN A 547 5.14 -15.14 -32.01
CA ASN A 547 4.66 -16.25 -31.19
C ASN A 547 5.10 -16.15 -29.72
N ALA A 548 6.32 -15.66 -29.47
CA ALA A 548 6.80 -15.44 -28.12
C ALA A 548 6.04 -14.26 -27.45
N ALA A 549 5.71 -13.21 -28.20
CA ALA A 549 4.88 -12.11 -27.72
C ALA A 549 3.47 -12.57 -27.34
N LEU A 550 2.85 -13.41 -28.19
CA LEU A 550 1.55 -14.02 -27.88
C LEU A 550 1.57 -14.83 -26.58
N ALA A 551 2.62 -15.64 -26.39
CA ALA A 551 2.80 -16.41 -25.16
C ALA A 551 2.98 -15.48 -23.93
N ALA A 552 3.74 -14.41 -24.07
CA ALA A 552 3.99 -13.43 -23.00
C ALA A 552 2.68 -12.71 -22.58
N TYR A 553 1.87 -12.22 -23.52
CA TYR A 553 0.58 -11.62 -23.21
C TYR A 553 -0.39 -12.63 -22.60
N THR A 554 -0.41 -13.88 -23.08
CA THR A 554 -1.23 -14.94 -22.50
C THR A 554 -0.82 -15.24 -21.07
N MET A 555 0.48 -15.23 -20.77
CA MET A 555 0.99 -15.37 -19.40
C MET A 555 0.56 -14.19 -18.52
N ALA A 556 0.64 -12.95 -19.02
CA ALA A 556 0.18 -11.77 -18.28
C ALA A 556 -1.31 -11.90 -17.88
N ILE A 557 -2.17 -12.33 -18.81
CA ILE A 557 -3.61 -12.55 -18.58
C ILE A 557 -3.83 -13.73 -17.61
N SER A 558 -3.06 -14.81 -17.73
CA SER A 558 -3.20 -15.96 -16.82
C SER A 558 -2.82 -15.61 -15.37
N LEU A 559 -1.85 -14.72 -15.20
CA LEU A 559 -1.46 -14.22 -13.88
C LEU A 559 -2.52 -13.28 -13.31
N ASP A 560 -2.93 -12.26 -14.06
CA ASP A 560 -3.96 -11.31 -13.66
C ASP A 560 -5.05 -11.20 -14.75
N PRO A 561 -6.15 -11.96 -14.62
CA PRO A 561 -7.27 -11.89 -15.55
C PRO A 561 -8.01 -10.55 -15.61
N ASP A 562 -7.71 -9.63 -14.69
CA ASP A 562 -8.24 -8.27 -14.67
C ASP A 562 -7.33 -7.24 -15.38
N TYR A 563 -6.23 -7.69 -15.97
CA TYR A 563 -5.26 -6.78 -16.59
C TYR A 563 -5.67 -6.40 -18.03
N ALA A 564 -6.52 -5.39 -18.17
CA ALA A 564 -7.12 -4.93 -19.43
C ALA A 564 -6.12 -4.70 -20.56
N ASN A 565 -4.95 -4.06 -20.26
CA ASN A 565 -3.93 -3.77 -21.26
C ASN A 565 -3.39 -5.04 -21.94
N ALA A 566 -3.28 -6.15 -21.22
CA ALA A 566 -2.77 -7.40 -21.81
C ALA A 566 -3.75 -7.98 -22.82
N PHE A 567 -5.05 -7.86 -22.59
CA PHE A 567 -6.08 -8.23 -23.55
C PHE A 567 -6.01 -7.35 -24.81
N ASN A 568 -5.92 -6.01 -24.65
CA ASN A 568 -5.76 -5.13 -25.81
C ASN A 568 -4.53 -5.50 -26.64
N ASN A 569 -3.37 -5.65 -26.00
CA ASN A 569 -2.11 -5.91 -26.70
C ASN A 569 -2.10 -7.28 -27.39
N ARG A 570 -2.71 -8.31 -26.75
CA ARG A 570 -2.89 -9.61 -27.38
C ARG A 570 -3.87 -9.55 -28.56
N GLY A 571 -4.95 -8.79 -28.41
CA GLY A 571 -5.93 -8.53 -29.44
C GLY A 571 -5.33 -7.85 -30.67
N GLU A 572 -4.48 -6.83 -30.47
CA GLU A 572 -3.73 -6.16 -31.55
C GLU A 572 -2.82 -7.13 -32.30
N LEU A 573 -2.08 -7.97 -31.56
CA LEU A 573 -1.21 -8.98 -32.17
C LEU A 573 -2.02 -9.96 -33.02
N LEU A 574 -3.13 -10.50 -32.48
CA LEU A 574 -4.03 -11.43 -33.17
C LEU A 574 -4.63 -10.79 -34.43
N LEU A 575 -5.10 -9.55 -34.34
CA LEU A 575 -5.72 -8.84 -35.45
C LEU A 575 -4.71 -8.52 -36.56
N TYR A 576 -3.62 -7.80 -36.20
CA TYR A 576 -2.74 -7.18 -37.19
C TYR A 576 -1.56 -8.05 -37.65
N LYS A 577 -1.13 -9.03 -36.83
CA LYS A 577 0.00 -9.90 -37.16
C LYS A 577 -0.40 -11.32 -37.53
N GLN A 578 -1.53 -11.82 -37.02
CA GLN A 578 -1.99 -13.18 -37.32
C GLN A 578 -3.28 -13.25 -38.15
N SER A 579 -3.91 -12.10 -38.43
CA SER A 579 -5.19 -11.99 -39.14
C SER A 579 -6.36 -12.78 -38.50
N GLU A 580 -6.26 -12.99 -37.18
CA GLU A 580 -7.25 -13.72 -36.37
C GLU A 580 -8.32 -12.76 -35.84
N VAL A 581 -9.10 -12.15 -36.75
CA VAL A 581 -10.07 -11.05 -36.45
C VAL A 581 -10.99 -11.42 -35.29
N SER A 582 -11.62 -12.61 -35.31
CA SER A 582 -12.58 -13.00 -34.27
C SER A 582 -11.93 -13.16 -32.89
N LYS A 583 -10.70 -13.65 -32.80
CA LYS A 583 -9.99 -13.78 -31.53
C LYS A 583 -9.57 -12.40 -31.01
N GLY A 584 -9.07 -11.52 -31.89
CA GLY A 584 -8.73 -10.13 -31.55
C GLY A 584 -9.96 -9.38 -31.03
N LYS A 585 -11.10 -9.51 -31.71
CA LYS A 585 -12.38 -8.91 -31.27
C LYS A 585 -12.78 -9.34 -29.87
N ASN A 586 -12.67 -10.65 -29.56
CA ASN A 586 -12.99 -11.17 -28.23
C ASN A 586 -12.04 -10.59 -27.15
N ASP A 587 -10.77 -10.43 -27.44
CA ASP A 587 -9.83 -9.81 -26.53
C ASP A 587 -10.14 -8.33 -26.30
N PHE A 588 -10.49 -7.56 -27.34
CA PHE A 588 -10.90 -6.17 -27.17
C PHE A 588 -12.20 -6.05 -26.37
N LEU A 589 -13.16 -6.92 -26.56
CA LEU A 589 -14.38 -6.98 -25.76
C LEU A 589 -14.07 -7.29 -24.29
N SER A 590 -13.14 -8.21 -24.03
CA SER A 590 -12.68 -8.51 -22.67
C SER A 590 -11.97 -7.31 -22.03
N CYS A 591 -11.14 -6.61 -22.80
CA CYS A 591 -10.51 -5.37 -22.37
C CYS A 591 -11.56 -4.32 -21.99
N LEU A 592 -12.56 -4.07 -22.84
CA LEU A 592 -13.62 -3.08 -22.62
C LEU A 592 -14.59 -3.47 -21.50
N ALA A 593 -14.78 -4.76 -21.24
CA ALA A 593 -15.53 -5.23 -20.08
C ALA A 593 -14.82 -4.89 -18.76
N LEU A 594 -13.50 -4.90 -18.74
CA LEU A 594 -12.68 -4.49 -17.61
C LEU A 594 -12.49 -2.98 -17.53
N ASP A 595 -12.21 -2.35 -18.66
CA ASP A 595 -11.97 -0.91 -18.78
C ASP A 595 -12.74 -0.33 -19.98
N PRO A 596 -13.97 0.21 -19.78
CA PRO A 596 -14.80 0.75 -20.85
C PRO A 596 -14.20 2.02 -21.48
N ASP A 597 -13.21 2.64 -20.83
CA ASP A 597 -12.50 3.83 -21.32
C ASP A 597 -11.16 3.51 -21.97
N HIS A 598 -10.88 2.24 -22.26
CA HIS A 598 -9.64 1.85 -22.91
C HIS A 598 -9.61 2.33 -24.38
N ILE A 599 -9.02 3.50 -24.61
CA ILE A 599 -9.08 4.25 -25.87
C ILE A 599 -8.57 3.42 -27.06
N PHE A 600 -7.50 2.63 -26.88
CA PHE A 600 -6.97 1.80 -27.96
C PHE A 600 -7.90 0.62 -28.28
N ALA A 601 -8.51 0.00 -27.29
CA ALA A 601 -9.48 -1.08 -27.51
C ALA A 601 -10.74 -0.57 -28.25
N LEU A 602 -11.23 0.65 -27.90
CA LEU A 602 -12.32 1.31 -28.62
C LEU A 602 -11.94 1.57 -30.10
N HIS A 603 -10.74 2.10 -30.33
CA HIS A 603 -10.25 2.32 -31.70
C HIS A 603 -10.12 0.99 -32.48
N ASN A 604 -9.58 -0.06 -31.86
CA ASN A 604 -9.45 -1.37 -32.49
C ASN A 604 -10.82 -1.98 -32.81
N MET A 605 -11.80 -1.84 -31.92
CA MET A 605 -13.20 -2.24 -32.20
C MET A 605 -13.82 -1.43 -33.32
N SER A 606 -13.51 -0.14 -33.41
CA SER A 606 -13.95 0.72 -34.55
C SER A 606 -13.36 0.23 -35.88
N ASN A 607 -12.08 -0.17 -35.88
CA ASN A 607 -11.45 -0.72 -37.10
C ASN A 607 -12.04 -2.08 -37.48
N ILE A 608 -12.34 -2.96 -36.50
CA ILE A 608 -13.01 -4.23 -36.78
C ILE A 608 -14.40 -3.99 -37.35
N ALA A 609 -15.17 -3.05 -36.81
CA ALA A 609 -16.48 -2.70 -37.34
C ALA A 609 -16.40 -2.18 -38.81
N LEU A 610 -15.36 -1.41 -39.16
CA LEU A 610 -15.05 -1.03 -40.52
C LEU A 610 -14.75 -2.23 -41.44
N LEU A 611 -14.02 -3.23 -40.95
CA LEU A 611 -13.74 -4.45 -41.70
C LEU A 611 -14.97 -5.32 -41.90
N GLU A 612 -15.91 -5.28 -40.95
CA GLU A 612 -17.20 -5.96 -40.99
C GLU A 612 -18.27 -5.16 -41.75
N GLU A 613 -17.92 -3.97 -42.31
CA GLU A 613 -18.82 -3.02 -42.97
C GLU A 613 -19.95 -2.47 -42.07
N ASP A 614 -19.81 -2.59 -40.78
CA ASP A 614 -20.73 -2.04 -39.77
C ASP A 614 -20.35 -0.57 -39.48
N LEU A 615 -20.74 0.32 -40.38
CA LEU A 615 -20.38 1.74 -40.32
C LEU A 615 -20.97 2.43 -39.08
N GLU A 616 -22.11 1.99 -38.57
CA GLU A 616 -22.76 2.57 -37.39
C GLU A 616 -21.94 2.28 -36.14
N ASN A 617 -21.55 1.04 -35.89
CA ASN A 617 -20.68 0.67 -34.76
C ASN A 617 -19.27 1.25 -34.91
N ALA A 618 -18.74 1.36 -36.13
CA ALA A 618 -17.46 2.01 -36.39
C ALA A 618 -17.46 3.48 -35.95
N GLU A 619 -18.50 4.22 -36.33
CA GLU A 619 -18.70 5.62 -35.92
C GLU A 619 -18.87 5.73 -34.41
N ARG A 620 -19.70 4.89 -33.80
CA ARG A 620 -19.98 4.87 -32.37
C ARG A 620 -18.71 4.65 -31.52
N PHE A 621 -17.93 3.65 -31.85
CA PHE A 621 -16.68 3.37 -31.10
C PHE A 621 -15.62 4.46 -31.27
N ALA A 622 -15.49 5.02 -32.49
CA ALA A 622 -14.57 6.14 -32.72
C ALA A 622 -14.98 7.40 -31.94
N LEU A 623 -16.27 7.72 -31.90
CA LEU A 623 -16.79 8.85 -31.11
C LEU A 623 -16.59 8.60 -29.60
N GLN A 624 -16.80 7.37 -29.10
CA GLN A 624 -16.50 7.03 -27.71
C GLN A 624 -15.01 7.28 -27.38
N ALA A 625 -14.09 6.87 -28.23
CA ALA A 625 -12.66 7.14 -28.04
C ALA A 625 -12.38 8.66 -27.97
N LEU A 626 -13.05 9.46 -28.78
CA LEU A 626 -12.91 10.93 -28.79
C LEU A 626 -13.56 11.63 -27.58
N THR A 627 -14.53 11.01 -26.92
CA THR A 627 -15.05 11.54 -25.64
C THR A 627 -14.02 11.41 -24.52
N ILE A 628 -13.16 10.40 -24.59
CA ILE A 628 -12.08 10.16 -23.61
C ILE A 628 -10.88 11.06 -23.90
N ASN A 629 -10.47 11.12 -25.17
CA ASN A 629 -9.39 12.00 -25.64
C ASN A 629 -9.78 12.67 -26.97
N SER A 630 -10.16 13.94 -26.90
CA SER A 630 -10.57 14.76 -28.06
C SER A 630 -9.44 14.99 -29.07
N ASP A 631 -8.19 14.67 -28.75
CA ASP A 631 -7.02 14.84 -29.61
C ASP A 631 -6.48 13.50 -30.14
N PHE A 632 -7.22 12.43 -29.98
CA PHE A 632 -6.82 11.09 -30.43
C PHE A 632 -6.96 10.94 -31.95
N VAL A 633 -5.90 11.26 -32.69
CA VAL A 633 -5.84 11.27 -34.16
C VAL A 633 -6.32 9.96 -34.83
N PRO A 634 -5.99 8.74 -34.32
CA PRO A 634 -6.46 7.51 -34.97
C PRO A 634 -7.98 7.40 -35.09
N ALA A 635 -8.75 7.84 -34.09
CA ALA A 635 -10.21 7.80 -34.15
C ALA A 635 -10.79 8.75 -35.22
N TYR A 636 -10.17 9.91 -35.41
CA TYR A 636 -10.54 10.79 -36.53
C TYR A 636 -10.28 10.15 -37.90
N GLY A 637 -9.20 9.37 -38.04
CA GLY A 637 -8.90 8.59 -39.25
C GLY A 637 -10.02 7.60 -39.58
N THR A 638 -10.50 6.86 -38.57
CA THR A 638 -11.63 5.94 -38.71
C THR A 638 -12.91 6.73 -39.12
N LEU A 639 -13.22 7.83 -38.42
CA LEU A 639 -14.41 8.66 -38.77
C LEU A 639 -14.34 9.22 -40.19
N ALA A 640 -13.16 9.65 -40.66
CA ALA A 640 -13.01 10.11 -42.03
C ALA A 640 -13.40 9.01 -43.04
N THR A 641 -12.95 7.79 -42.78
CA THR A 641 -13.28 6.61 -43.62
C THR A 641 -14.79 6.28 -43.56
N VAL A 642 -15.37 6.29 -42.35
CA VAL A 642 -16.81 6.05 -42.15
C VAL A 642 -17.64 7.08 -42.94
N PHE A 643 -17.36 8.38 -42.76
CA PHE A 643 -18.14 9.46 -43.44
C PHE A 643 -17.96 9.42 -44.94
N GLN A 644 -16.79 9.09 -45.46
CA GLN A 644 -16.59 8.88 -46.90
C GLN A 644 -17.44 7.73 -47.43
N ARG A 645 -17.45 6.56 -46.73
CA ARG A 645 -18.27 5.40 -47.16
C ARG A 645 -19.77 5.67 -47.06
N GLN A 646 -20.21 6.55 -46.16
CA GLN A 646 -21.59 6.95 -46.00
C GLN A 646 -22.00 8.11 -46.97
N GLY A 647 -21.06 8.67 -47.73
CA GLY A 647 -21.31 9.84 -48.59
C GLY A 647 -21.44 11.18 -47.80
N ARG A 648 -21.10 11.20 -46.52
CA ARG A 648 -21.13 12.39 -45.63
C ARG A 648 -19.84 13.22 -45.79
N LEU A 649 -19.64 13.74 -47.03
CA LEU A 649 -18.35 14.33 -47.43
C LEU A 649 -17.96 15.58 -46.63
N ASP A 650 -18.94 16.41 -46.22
CA ASP A 650 -18.66 17.61 -45.43
C ASP A 650 -18.16 17.26 -44.03
N GLU A 651 -18.63 16.17 -43.45
CA GLU A 651 -18.16 15.67 -42.16
C GLU A 651 -16.77 15.04 -42.31
N ALA A 652 -16.51 14.29 -43.38
CA ALA A 652 -15.19 13.80 -43.73
C ALA A 652 -14.15 14.93 -43.83
N LYS A 653 -14.49 16.02 -44.54
CA LYS A 653 -13.63 17.21 -44.68
C LYS A 653 -13.34 17.85 -43.30
N ARG A 654 -14.34 17.94 -42.43
CA ARG A 654 -14.18 18.50 -41.08
C ARG A 654 -13.21 17.67 -40.22
N VAL A 655 -13.35 16.35 -40.20
CA VAL A 655 -12.47 15.48 -39.39
C VAL A 655 -11.06 15.43 -39.97
N LEU A 656 -10.88 15.42 -41.30
CA LEU A 656 -9.57 15.51 -41.95
C LEU A 656 -8.85 16.84 -41.64
N SER A 657 -9.59 17.94 -41.63
CA SER A 657 -9.06 19.24 -41.20
C SER A 657 -8.64 19.25 -39.73
N ARG A 658 -9.37 18.52 -38.88
CA ARG A 658 -8.99 18.33 -37.47
C ARG A 658 -7.71 17.53 -37.33
N ILE A 659 -7.53 16.45 -38.09
CA ILE A 659 -6.28 15.67 -38.13
C ILE A 659 -5.11 16.58 -38.50
N ILE A 660 -5.21 17.36 -39.58
CA ILE A 660 -4.14 18.26 -40.02
C ILE A 660 -3.83 19.36 -38.99
N LYS A 661 -4.82 19.80 -38.23
CA LYS A 661 -4.61 20.77 -37.13
C LYS A 661 -3.83 20.14 -35.97
N LEU A 662 -4.11 18.89 -35.64
CA LEU A 662 -3.45 18.14 -34.55
C LEU A 662 -2.04 17.64 -34.96
N ASP A 663 -1.93 17.14 -36.18
CA ASP A 663 -0.69 16.66 -36.80
C ASP A 663 -0.45 17.39 -38.13
N LYS A 664 0.35 18.47 -38.07
CA LYS A 664 0.66 19.31 -39.24
C LYS A 664 1.45 18.56 -40.32
N ASN A 665 2.05 17.42 -40.04
CA ASN A 665 2.85 16.67 -40.99
C ASN A 665 2.09 15.48 -41.61
N ASN A 666 0.79 15.30 -41.31
CA ASN A 666 -0.02 14.22 -41.82
C ASN A 666 -0.31 14.39 -43.32
N ALA A 667 0.55 13.79 -44.14
CA ALA A 667 0.47 13.89 -45.61
C ALA A 667 -0.77 13.16 -46.16
N ASP A 668 -1.16 12.03 -45.55
CA ASP A 668 -2.30 11.23 -46.01
C ASP A 668 -3.61 11.98 -45.80
N ALA A 669 -3.80 12.60 -44.63
CA ALA A 669 -5.00 13.41 -44.38
C ALA A 669 -5.12 14.61 -45.37
N ARG A 670 -3.98 15.24 -45.70
CA ARG A 670 -3.98 16.31 -46.72
C ARG A 670 -4.36 15.80 -48.10
N LYS A 671 -3.75 14.73 -48.56
CA LYS A 671 -4.02 14.12 -49.88
C LYS A 671 -5.49 13.72 -50.00
N ILE A 672 -6.04 13.10 -48.95
CA ILE A 672 -7.47 12.74 -48.93
C ILE A 672 -8.36 14.00 -48.94
N LEU A 673 -8.05 15.01 -48.13
CA LEU A 673 -8.83 16.24 -48.06
C LEU A 673 -8.84 16.96 -49.41
N ASP A 674 -7.70 17.02 -50.11
CA ASP A 674 -7.61 17.67 -51.42
C ASP A 674 -8.40 16.90 -52.48
N SER A 675 -8.38 15.56 -52.48
CA SER A 675 -9.19 14.72 -53.37
C SER A 675 -10.70 14.85 -53.13
N LEU A 676 -11.15 15.35 -51.99
CA LEU A 676 -12.57 15.59 -51.68
C LEU A 676 -13.03 17.02 -52.06
N ARG A 677 -12.07 17.89 -52.41
CA ARG A 677 -12.38 19.28 -52.85
C ARG A 677 -12.65 19.39 -54.35
N ASP A 678 -12.06 18.45 -55.10
CA ASP A 678 -12.32 18.28 -56.54
C ASP A 678 -13.59 17.45 -56.78
#